data_9fa6d57578f9aa5df517e4e26d8d9562
#
_entry.id   9fa6d57578f9aa5df517e4e26d8d9562
#
_cell.length_a   1.000
_cell.length_b   1.000
_cell.length_c   1.000
_cell.angle_alpha   90.00
_cell.angle_beta   90.00
_cell.angle_gamma   90.00
#
_symmetry.space_group_name_H-M   'P 1'
#
loop_
_entity.id
_entity.type
_entity.pdbx_description
1 polymer ?
#
loop_
_entity_poly.entity_id
_entity_poly.type
_entity_poly.pdbx_seq_one_letter_code
_entity_poly.pdbx_strand_id
1 'polypeptide(L)'
;MSSLVAGLKRPLVLGIRREDPARIWERRSPLVPAHVRQLLEKHKDLKVQVQRCTRRFFTEEQYTEAGAQVVDDLSQAHIILGVKEPPLEEVFTDGVASPKDDSIAARVSLMFSHTTKGQAYNMPLLRKFLRGQNEDKHVKPATLIDYELLVNDEGKRTVGFGHFAGVAGAFEAFHSLGLSLLEKGYATPFLYSPRPQSQPTLATLKTAFHHTSTMIAENGIPKQLGPIIVGLTGSGLVSKGALSVLKDLPHDMVTVEQLPQLLQGSDAVDHKKVYIYHAQPQDYLTRQDGGIYDRSSYYESPKLYSSKFAEQVAPYLTMLINGVGWQPGFPRLMTKQDLDKALSLARAHPGFRFQNIADISCDIGGGLEFMTKSTTLSRPTYIEHPADPTLPPVTIMSVDILPASLPFDASMHFSTVLYPYLEDIIVSYAKREERFSDAVERAVVAKDGKLTEPHAWLGEAAFASTDSSAAQLTPATTQDHGVLRRKRVLMLGSGMVAGPAVETIASRPDVQLVIASNSAQEAQKLAAENPSVEYRIIDMADESAVAPLVAEADVVISLLPATLHPVVAEACISHKKHLVTASYISDPMRALDQRAKDAGVLLLNEIGLDPGIDHCSAMRLLDEIKSKGERTTSFISFCGGLPAPEASNNPFKYKFSWSPRAALTAISQNPALFRLDGETHSLKAGQEVLDNHFPAFPVKNGQEILEFEGLPNRDSLQYITQYGLPQEIGTMLRGTLRYPGFFNLMRTCYKLGLLNTTGTIRLEKWADLVPSAYSAIHGGASENVDSVLGQTVSAQQADQFLDAMKWLGIVPGAPAGTDVPLPRLPAEALSPLDAFAHLLTAKLRFLPGERDLVALTHEIRTLDAGSAARTYRSTLVAYGNDRHSAMARTVGIPVALAALGVLDGRIGVRGVQGATDGSVYGPVLEGLEERGIGMKETVERVPEGGDKHAILDVFTERQRLKEKKGRRV
;
A
#
# COMPACT_ATOMS: atom_id res chain seq x y z
N MET A 1 30.12 44.77 -9.85
CA MET A 1 30.28 43.63 -10.77
C MET A 1 29.27 43.83 -11.88
N SER A 2 29.71 43.84 -13.17
CA SER A 2 28.79 43.92 -14.31
C SER A 2 27.95 42.66 -14.35
N SER A 3 26.63 42.82 -14.55
CA SER A 3 25.71 41.67 -14.74
C SER A 3 26.19 40.85 -15.93
N LEU A 4 26.38 39.52 -15.74
CA LEU A 4 26.75 38.61 -16.83
C LEU A 4 25.59 38.38 -17.79
N VAL A 5 24.37 38.63 -17.35
CA VAL A 5 23.15 38.59 -18.17
C VAL A 5 22.51 39.96 -18.11
N ALA A 6 22.67 40.74 -19.19
CA ALA A 6 22.15 42.12 -19.32
C ALA A 6 21.82 42.41 -20.79
N GLY A 7 20.87 43.34 -21.03
CA GLY A 7 20.49 43.78 -22.36
C GLY A 7 19.57 42.81 -23.12
N LEU A 8 18.82 42.00 -22.42
CA LEU A 8 17.82 41.13 -23.02
C LEU A 8 16.52 41.91 -23.35
N LYS A 9 15.84 41.54 -24.43
CA LYS A 9 14.54 42.09 -24.80
C LYS A 9 13.43 41.71 -23.80
N ARG A 10 13.53 40.50 -23.24
CA ARG A 10 12.66 39.97 -22.18
C ARG A 10 13.50 39.28 -21.11
N PRO A 11 13.01 39.21 -19.87
CA PRO A 11 13.74 38.47 -18.82
C PRO A 11 13.92 36.99 -19.21
N LEU A 12 15.11 36.48 -18.92
CA LEU A 12 15.35 35.03 -18.92
C LEU A 12 14.64 34.40 -17.70
N VAL A 13 13.86 33.37 -17.89
CA VAL A 13 13.08 32.74 -16.81
C VAL A 13 13.68 31.38 -16.47
N LEU A 14 14.11 31.24 -15.23
CA LEU A 14 14.52 29.97 -14.60
C LEU A 14 13.36 29.41 -13.80
N GLY A 15 12.92 28.21 -14.11
CA GLY A 15 11.84 27.49 -13.42
C GLY A 15 12.37 26.42 -12.45
N ILE A 16 11.94 26.44 -11.20
CA ILE A 16 12.14 25.38 -10.23
C ILE A 16 10.84 24.58 -10.14
N ARG A 17 10.87 23.38 -10.68
CA ARG A 17 9.71 22.49 -10.78
C ARG A 17 9.38 21.88 -9.40
N ARG A 18 8.11 21.60 -9.17
CA ARG A 18 7.69 20.68 -8.08
C ARG A 18 8.09 19.24 -8.45
N GLU A 19 8.31 18.42 -7.44
CA GLU A 19 8.52 16.99 -7.65
C GLU A 19 7.18 16.27 -7.80
N ASP A 20 7.21 15.09 -8.40
CA ASP A 20 6.02 14.27 -8.64
C ASP A 20 5.19 14.11 -7.35
N PRO A 21 3.89 14.48 -7.37
CA PRO A 21 2.98 14.32 -6.24
C PRO A 21 2.87 12.89 -5.71
N ALA A 22 3.04 11.87 -6.54
CA ALA A 22 3.03 10.48 -6.13
C ALA A 22 4.25 10.09 -5.27
N ARG A 23 5.35 10.82 -5.37
CA ARG A 23 6.57 10.60 -4.56
C ARG A 23 6.47 11.33 -3.21
N ILE A 24 5.67 10.82 -2.30
CA ILE A 24 5.32 11.49 -1.02
C ILE A 24 6.54 11.88 -0.16
N TRP A 25 7.65 11.18 -0.28
CA TRP A 25 8.88 11.43 0.48
C TRP A 25 9.84 12.41 -0.21
N GLU A 26 9.57 12.81 -1.47
CA GLU A 26 10.44 13.73 -2.18
C GLU A 26 10.14 15.17 -1.76
N ARG A 27 11.04 15.72 -0.93
CA ARG A 27 10.95 17.06 -0.34
C ARG A 27 12.16 17.92 -0.67
N ARG A 28 13.12 17.36 -1.41
CA ARG A 28 14.33 18.07 -1.81
C ARG A 28 14.03 19.15 -2.85
N SER A 29 14.96 20.07 -2.99
CA SER A 29 14.93 21.13 -4.01
C SER A 29 16.23 21.16 -4.79
N PRO A 30 16.21 21.33 -6.13
CA PRO A 30 17.44 21.40 -6.91
C PRO A 30 18.19 22.72 -6.71
N LEU A 31 17.50 23.78 -6.31
CA LEU A 31 18.07 25.10 -6.04
C LEU A 31 17.42 25.68 -4.79
N VAL A 32 18.21 26.05 -3.81
CA VAL A 32 17.73 26.59 -2.52
C VAL A 32 17.51 28.11 -2.57
N PRO A 33 16.65 28.70 -1.69
CA PRO A 33 16.36 30.13 -1.69
C PRO A 33 17.60 31.05 -1.61
N ALA A 34 18.63 30.63 -0.87
CA ALA A 34 19.88 31.41 -0.77
C ALA A 34 20.58 31.55 -2.13
N HIS A 35 20.64 30.48 -2.91
CA HIS A 35 21.23 30.51 -4.26
C HIS A 35 20.33 31.22 -5.27
N VAL A 36 19.01 31.16 -5.10
CA VAL A 36 18.07 31.96 -5.90
C VAL A 36 18.37 33.46 -5.71
N ARG A 37 18.50 33.91 -4.47
CA ARG A 37 18.86 35.31 -4.15
C ARG A 37 20.17 35.68 -4.81
N GLN A 38 21.19 34.87 -4.66
CA GLN A 38 22.51 35.08 -5.25
C GLN A 38 22.49 35.20 -6.78
N LEU A 39 21.70 34.36 -7.46
CA LEU A 39 21.53 34.45 -8.92
C LEU A 39 20.82 35.73 -9.33
N LEU A 40 19.75 36.13 -8.62
CA LEU A 40 19.03 37.38 -8.94
C LEU A 40 19.85 38.64 -8.65
N GLU A 41 20.68 38.66 -7.64
CA GLU A 41 21.63 39.75 -7.36
C GLU A 41 22.68 39.88 -8.48
N LYS A 42 23.15 38.75 -9.02
CA LYS A 42 24.19 38.67 -10.04
C LYS A 42 23.69 38.96 -11.45
N HIS A 43 22.45 38.56 -11.77
CA HIS A 43 21.88 38.64 -13.12
C HIS A 43 20.59 39.43 -13.13
N LYS A 44 20.63 40.69 -13.52
CA LYS A 44 19.48 41.63 -13.43
C LYS A 44 18.34 41.29 -14.37
N ASP A 45 18.61 40.70 -15.53
CA ASP A 45 17.57 40.28 -16.52
C ASP A 45 17.13 38.81 -16.32
N LEU A 46 17.44 38.22 -15.17
CA LEU A 46 16.96 36.90 -14.76
C LEU A 46 15.70 37.01 -13.89
N LYS A 47 14.71 36.17 -14.13
CA LYS A 47 13.60 35.92 -13.24
C LYS A 47 13.61 34.46 -12.81
N VAL A 48 13.27 34.19 -11.56
CA VAL A 48 13.13 32.82 -11.04
C VAL A 48 11.67 32.57 -10.72
N GLN A 49 11.11 31.53 -11.30
CA GLN A 49 9.78 31.00 -11.03
C GLN A 49 9.89 29.70 -10.23
N VAL A 50 9.07 29.59 -9.20
CA VAL A 50 9.00 28.38 -8.38
C VAL A 50 7.60 27.83 -8.46
N GLN A 51 7.47 26.61 -8.97
CA GLN A 51 6.17 25.96 -9.07
C GLN A 51 5.64 25.65 -7.67
N ARG A 52 4.37 25.96 -7.42
CA ARG A 52 3.66 25.75 -6.15
C ARG A 52 3.82 24.32 -5.63
N CYS A 53 4.24 24.19 -4.35
CA CYS A 53 4.46 22.89 -3.72
C CYS A 53 4.48 22.99 -2.20
N THR A 54 3.47 22.45 -1.54
CA THR A 54 3.35 22.44 -0.07
C THR A 54 4.25 21.41 0.63
N ARG A 55 4.87 20.47 -0.12
CA ARG A 55 5.72 19.41 0.46
C ARG A 55 7.21 19.72 0.45
N ARG A 56 7.65 20.62 -0.41
CA ARG A 56 9.07 21.01 -0.48
C ARG A 56 9.55 21.47 0.89
N PHE A 57 10.76 21.09 1.27
CA PHE A 57 11.33 21.49 2.57
C PHE A 57 11.43 23.02 2.70
N PHE A 58 11.96 23.68 1.66
CA PHE A 58 11.98 25.13 1.57
C PHE A 58 10.61 25.64 1.12
N THR A 59 9.99 26.50 1.94
CA THR A 59 8.62 26.99 1.72
C THR A 59 8.51 27.98 0.57
N GLU A 60 7.28 28.22 0.10
CA GLU A 60 6.99 29.21 -0.93
C GLU A 60 7.37 30.62 -0.46
N GLU A 61 7.16 30.92 0.82
CA GLU A 61 7.51 32.19 1.44
C GLU A 61 9.03 32.44 1.38
N GLN A 62 9.83 31.45 1.71
CA GLN A 62 11.29 31.54 1.66
C GLN A 62 11.81 31.82 0.24
N TYR A 63 11.19 31.24 -0.78
CA TYR A 63 11.52 31.54 -2.18
C TYR A 63 11.06 32.94 -2.59
N THR A 64 9.89 33.38 -2.14
CA THR A 64 9.38 34.74 -2.39
C THR A 64 10.29 35.78 -1.73
N GLU A 65 10.72 35.56 -0.50
CA GLU A 65 11.72 36.42 0.21
C GLU A 65 13.08 36.44 -0.49
N ALA A 66 13.43 35.38 -1.21
CA ALA A 66 14.63 35.33 -2.03
C ALA A 66 14.47 36.06 -3.37
N GLY A 67 13.25 36.53 -3.71
CA GLY A 67 12.95 37.28 -4.93
C GLY A 67 12.38 36.41 -6.06
N ALA A 68 12.03 35.16 -5.82
CA ALA A 68 11.37 34.29 -6.79
C ALA A 68 9.86 34.54 -6.84
N GLN A 69 9.25 34.27 -7.99
CA GLN A 69 7.81 34.29 -8.19
C GLN A 69 7.23 32.87 -8.03
N VAL A 70 6.26 32.68 -7.14
CA VAL A 70 5.51 31.40 -7.05
C VAL A 70 4.45 31.37 -8.15
N VAL A 71 4.40 30.25 -8.89
CA VAL A 71 3.52 30.06 -10.06
C VAL A 71 2.90 28.67 -10.01
N ASP A 72 1.77 28.49 -10.69
CA ASP A 72 1.11 27.17 -10.77
C ASP A 72 1.74 26.28 -11.84
N ASP A 73 2.24 26.84 -12.94
CA ASP A 73 2.96 26.13 -13.99
C ASP A 73 4.23 26.86 -14.45
N LEU A 74 5.09 26.17 -15.20
CA LEU A 74 6.35 26.67 -15.71
C LEU A 74 6.33 26.89 -17.23
N SER A 75 5.17 27.15 -17.80
CA SER A 75 4.99 27.36 -19.25
C SER A 75 5.83 28.52 -19.81
N GLN A 76 6.25 29.48 -18.99
CA GLN A 76 7.09 30.61 -19.36
C GLN A 76 8.59 30.39 -19.10
N ALA A 77 8.96 29.26 -18.47
CA ALA A 77 10.36 29.01 -18.10
C ALA A 77 11.19 28.59 -19.32
N HIS A 78 12.39 29.16 -19.43
CA HIS A 78 13.39 28.82 -20.45
C HIS A 78 14.28 27.66 -20.01
N ILE A 79 14.66 27.66 -18.74
CA ILE A 79 15.47 26.63 -18.07
C ILE A 79 14.65 26.06 -16.93
N ILE A 80 14.45 24.75 -16.88
CA ILE A 80 13.60 24.08 -15.90
C ILE A 80 14.45 23.09 -15.09
N LEU A 81 14.43 23.27 -13.76
CA LEU A 81 15.15 22.42 -12.81
C LEU A 81 14.17 21.52 -12.05
N GLY A 82 14.44 20.22 -11.99
CA GLY A 82 13.82 19.25 -11.09
C GLY A 82 14.89 18.40 -10.42
N VAL A 83 14.55 17.63 -9.39
CA VAL A 83 15.44 16.62 -8.83
C VAL A 83 15.26 15.30 -9.60
N LYS A 84 14.06 14.75 -9.57
CA LYS A 84 13.70 13.49 -10.25
C LYS A 84 12.94 13.75 -11.55
N GLU A 85 12.67 12.70 -12.30
CA GLU A 85 11.80 12.78 -13.48
C GLU A 85 10.37 13.22 -13.10
N PRO A 86 9.74 14.12 -13.88
CA PRO A 86 8.34 14.51 -13.67
C PRO A 86 7.37 13.49 -14.27
N PRO A 87 6.07 13.58 -13.93
CA PRO A 87 5.00 12.99 -14.74
C PRO A 87 5.11 13.45 -16.21
N LEU A 88 4.83 12.57 -17.17
CA LEU A 88 5.03 12.87 -18.60
C LEU A 88 4.22 14.07 -19.09
N GLU A 89 3.05 14.32 -18.49
CA GLU A 89 2.18 15.46 -18.79
C GLU A 89 2.74 16.80 -18.28
N GLU A 90 3.64 16.78 -17.30
CA GLU A 90 4.31 17.97 -16.76
C GLU A 90 5.65 18.27 -17.46
N VAL A 91 6.00 17.54 -18.52
CA VAL A 91 7.22 17.76 -19.30
C VAL A 91 6.98 18.80 -20.38
N PHE A 92 7.54 19.97 -20.23
CA PHE A 92 7.51 21.06 -21.22
C PHE A 92 8.63 20.86 -22.23
N THR A 93 8.28 20.47 -23.46
CA THR A 93 9.24 20.24 -24.55
C THR A 93 9.11 21.22 -25.72
N ASP A 94 8.02 21.96 -25.76
CA ASP A 94 7.80 22.99 -26.79
C ASP A 94 8.71 24.19 -26.59
N GLY A 95 9.00 24.91 -27.65
CA GLY A 95 9.79 26.15 -27.62
C GLY A 95 9.08 27.24 -26.78
N VAL A 96 9.85 28.21 -26.31
CA VAL A 96 9.40 29.38 -25.56
C VAL A 96 9.86 30.66 -26.26
N ALA A 97 9.14 31.78 -26.04
CA ALA A 97 9.54 33.08 -26.60
C ALA A 97 10.98 33.45 -26.19
N SER A 98 11.85 33.72 -27.17
CA SER A 98 13.26 33.99 -26.90
C SER A 98 13.44 35.22 -25.98
N PRO A 99 14.36 35.20 -25.00
CA PRO A 99 14.68 36.39 -24.21
C PRO A 99 15.40 37.48 -24.98
N LYS A 100 16.03 37.17 -26.13
CA LYS A 100 16.90 38.07 -26.86
C LYS A 100 16.17 38.81 -28.00
N ASP A 101 15.23 38.14 -28.63
CA ASP A 101 14.48 38.63 -29.82
C ASP A 101 13.06 38.07 -29.90
N ASP A 102 12.35 38.21 -31.03
CA ASP A 102 11.00 37.73 -31.21
C ASP A 102 10.92 36.31 -31.77
N SER A 103 12.03 35.59 -31.81
CA SER A 103 12.06 34.18 -32.22
C SER A 103 11.62 33.23 -31.12
N ILE A 104 11.44 31.96 -31.42
CA ILE A 104 11.24 30.88 -30.47
C ILE A 104 12.60 30.25 -30.12
N ALA A 105 12.85 30.06 -28.84
CA ALA A 105 14.04 29.39 -28.30
C ALA A 105 13.69 27.99 -27.79
N ALA A 106 14.62 27.05 -27.82
CA ALA A 106 14.47 25.74 -27.20
C ALA A 106 14.57 25.86 -25.67
N ARG A 107 13.81 25.10 -24.93
CA ARG A 107 13.95 25.00 -23.47
C ARG A 107 15.13 24.12 -23.09
N VAL A 108 15.61 24.27 -21.87
CA VAL A 108 16.61 23.40 -21.27
C VAL A 108 16.02 22.78 -20.01
N SER A 109 15.98 21.45 -19.92
CA SER A 109 15.47 20.70 -18.78
C SER A 109 16.59 19.94 -18.10
N LEU A 110 16.73 20.12 -16.79
CA LEU A 110 17.75 19.45 -15.98
C LEU A 110 17.07 18.57 -14.92
N MET A 111 17.44 17.29 -14.86
CA MET A 111 16.91 16.32 -13.91
C MET A 111 17.78 15.08 -13.84
N PHE A 112 17.56 14.22 -12.84
CA PHE A 112 17.95 12.82 -12.91
C PHE A 112 16.93 12.12 -13.81
N SER A 113 17.22 11.99 -15.08
CA SER A 113 16.28 11.43 -16.06
C SER A 113 16.23 9.90 -16.03
N HIS A 114 17.32 9.28 -15.53
CA HIS A 114 17.53 7.83 -15.56
C HIS A 114 17.36 7.20 -16.97
N THR A 115 17.44 8.00 -18.03
CA THR A 115 17.25 7.54 -19.43
C THR A 115 18.50 6.89 -19.98
N THR A 116 19.66 7.26 -19.49
CA THR A 116 20.98 6.87 -20.02
C THR A 116 21.33 5.38 -19.84
N LYS A 117 20.55 4.65 -19.06
CA LYS A 117 20.68 3.19 -18.91
C LYS A 117 19.83 2.40 -19.93
N GLY A 118 19.04 3.07 -20.75
CA GLY A 118 18.17 2.44 -21.74
C GLY A 118 17.01 1.61 -21.17
N GLN A 119 16.66 1.84 -19.91
CA GLN A 119 15.59 1.11 -19.23
C GLN A 119 14.22 1.50 -19.82
N ALA A 120 13.41 0.52 -20.18
CA ALA A 120 12.16 0.70 -20.91
C ALA A 120 11.19 1.69 -20.24
N TYR A 121 11.14 1.75 -18.90
CA TYR A 121 10.21 2.62 -18.17
C TYR A 121 10.48 4.12 -18.37
N ASN A 122 11.73 4.53 -18.66
CA ASN A 122 12.10 5.94 -18.88
C ASN A 122 12.22 6.32 -20.38
N MET A 123 12.04 5.39 -21.28
CA MET A 123 12.06 5.69 -22.73
C MET A 123 10.92 6.62 -23.16
N PRO A 124 9.69 6.56 -22.60
CA PRO A 124 8.65 7.56 -22.87
C PRO A 124 9.08 8.99 -22.51
N LEU A 125 9.81 9.20 -21.43
CA LEU A 125 10.38 10.49 -21.05
C LEU A 125 11.42 10.95 -22.09
N LEU A 126 12.35 10.08 -22.47
CA LEU A 126 13.36 10.40 -23.51
C LEU A 126 12.70 10.78 -24.85
N ARG A 127 11.66 10.03 -25.25
CA ARG A 127 10.91 10.29 -26.49
C ARG A 127 10.33 11.70 -26.54
N LYS A 128 9.91 12.28 -25.41
CA LYS A 128 9.42 13.66 -25.35
C LYS A 128 10.45 14.69 -25.86
N PHE A 129 11.74 14.42 -25.73
CA PHE A 129 12.83 15.31 -26.17
C PHE A 129 13.33 15.00 -27.58
N LEU A 130 12.79 13.96 -28.25
CA LEU A 130 13.20 13.54 -29.60
C LEU A 130 12.09 13.82 -30.60
N ARG A 131 12.50 14.19 -31.84
CA ARG A 131 11.53 14.34 -32.93
C ARG A 131 11.14 13.00 -33.53
N GLY A 132 9.84 12.75 -33.68
CA GLY A 132 9.31 11.68 -34.49
C GLY A 132 9.46 11.98 -36.00
N GLN A 133 9.25 10.95 -36.84
CA GLN A 133 9.39 11.11 -38.31
C GLN A 133 8.36 12.08 -38.95
N ASN A 134 7.25 12.43 -38.25
CA ASN A 134 6.13 13.21 -38.76
C ASN A 134 5.85 14.53 -38.01
N GLU A 135 6.79 15.01 -37.17
CA GLU A 135 6.57 16.23 -36.39
C GLU A 135 6.92 17.51 -37.14
N ASP A 136 6.19 18.59 -36.81
CA ASP A 136 6.36 19.91 -37.40
C ASP A 136 7.79 20.45 -37.23
N LYS A 137 8.45 20.75 -38.35
CA LYS A 137 9.82 21.27 -38.37
C LYS A 137 9.99 22.66 -37.74
N HIS A 138 8.87 23.34 -37.44
CA HIS A 138 8.89 24.69 -36.84
C HIS A 138 8.93 24.66 -35.31
N VAL A 139 8.70 23.52 -34.68
CA VAL A 139 8.82 23.34 -33.21
C VAL A 139 10.29 23.17 -32.84
N LYS A 140 10.79 23.94 -31.86
CA LYS A 140 12.14 23.79 -31.31
C LYS A 140 12.08 22.86 -30.08
N PRO A 141 12.52 21.60 -30.19
CA PRO A 141 12.51 20.67 -29.10
C PRO A 141 13.42 21.09 -27.95
N ALA A 142 13.05 20.75 -26.71
CA ALA A 142 13.83 21.05 -25.54
C ALA A 142 15.15 20.24 -25.51
N THR A 143 16.16 20.79 -24.84
CA THR A 143 17.41 20.10 -24.53
C THR A 143 17.24 19.37 -23.18
N LEU A 144 17.63 18.10 -23.11
CA LEU A 144 17.68 17.31 -21.88
C LEU A 144 19.12 17.21 -21.36
N ILE A 145 19.34 17.67 -20.14
CA ILE A 145 20.59 17.53 -19.41
C ILE A 145 20.35 16.59 -18.22
N ASP A 146 21.14 15.52 -18.12
CA ASP A 146 21.04 14.58 -17.01
C ASP A 146 22.13 14.87 -15.98
N TYR A 147 21.73 15.08 -14.74
CA TYR A 147 22.66 15.29 -13.62
C TYR A 147 23.62 14.11 -13.41
N GLU A 148 23.24 12.89 -13.81
CA GLU A 148 24.13 11.72 -13.69
C GLU A 148 25.41 11.83 -14.52
N LEU A 149 25.38 12.63 -15.58
CA LEU A 149 26.47 12.82 -16.53
C LEU A 149 27.34 14.05 -16.23
N LEU A 150 26.99 14.85 -15.20
CA LEU A 150 27.84 15.96 -14.78
C LEU A 150 29.06 15.44 -14.03
N VAL A 151 30.17 15.35 -14.75
CA VAL A 151 31.45 14.84 -14.25
C VAL A 151 32.51 15.90 -14.37
N ASN A 152 33.51 15.83 -13.48
CA ASN A 152 34.74 16.63 -13.60
C ASN A 152 35.68 16.06 -14.69
N ASP A 153 36.82 16.71 -14.91
CA ASP A 153 37.78 16.29 -15.93
C ASP A 153 38.42 14.93 -15.65
N GLU A 154 38.31 14.42 -14.41
CA GLU A 154 38.73 13.09 -14.02
C GLU A 154 37.63 12.03 -14.22
N GLY A 155 36.49 12.39 -14.81
CA GLY A 155 35.33 11.51 -15.01
C GLY A 155 34.54 11.17 -13.74
N LYS A 156 34.84 11.85 -12.61
CA LYS A 156 34.08 11.64 -11.36
C LYS A 156 32.82 12.50 -11.36
N ARG A 157 31.70 11.87 -11.02
CA ARG A 157 30.39 12.55 -10.87
C ARG A 157 30.47 13.62 -9.78
N THR A 158 30.08 14.84 -10.12
CA THR A 158 30.15 16.03 -9.24
C THR A 158 28.79 16.33 -8.62
N VAL A 159 27.71 16.16 -9.37
CA VAL A 159 26.34 16.46 -8.91
C VAL A 159 25.63 15.17 -8.52
N GLY A 160 25.22 15.08 -7.25
CA GLY A 160 24.54 13.90 -6.73
C GLY A 160 24.36 13.91 -5.22
N PHE A 161 23.70 12.87 -4.73
CA PHE A 161 23.34 12.72 -3.31
C PHE A 161 24.09 11.57 -2.61
N GLY A 162 25.12 10.99 -3.23
CA GLY A 162 25.78 9.78 -2.72
C GLY A 162 26.27 9.90 -1.29
N HIS A 163 26.84 11.03 -0.89
CA HIS A 163 27.28 11.26 0.49
C HIS A 163 26.08 11.16 1.47
N PHE A 164 24.95 11.81 1.14
CA PHE A 164 23.76 11.80 1.99
C PHE A 164 23.03 10.46 1.97
N ALA A 165 23.15 9.67 0.91
CA ALA A 165 22.70 8.28 0.91
C ALA A 165 23.46 7.46 1.96
N GLY A 166 24.79 7.63 2.03
CA GLY A 166 25.63 7.00 3.04
C GLY A 166 25.30 7.43 4.46
N VAL A 167 25.16 8.74 4.68
CA VAL A 167 24.81 9.30 5.99
C VAL A 167 23.46 8.77 6.46
N ALA A 168 22.40 8.94 5.65
CA ALA A 168 21.06 8.51 6.00
C ALA A 168 20.98 6.98 6.16
N GLY A 169 21.65 6.24 5.28
CA GLY A 169 21.70 4.79 5.34
C GLY A 169 22.36 4.24 6.60
N ALA A 170 23.41 4.89 7.11
CA ALA A 170 24.06 4.48 8.35
C ALA A 170 23.17 4.72 9.59
N PHE A 171 22.46 5.85 9.68
CA PHE A 171 21.52 6.08 10.76
C PHE A 171 20.38 5.06 10.72
N GLU A 172 19.79 4.80 9.55
CA GLU A 172 18.72 3.82 9.36
C GLU A 172 19.22 2.40 9.68
N ALA A 173 20.47 2.05 9.33
CA ALA A 173 21.09 0.77 9.64
C ALA A 173 21.19 0.53 11.16
N PHE A 174 21.62 1.52 11.94
CA PHE A 174 21.69 1.39 13.39
C PHE A 174 20.32 1.30 14.05
N HIS A 175 19.35 2.07 13.57
CA HIS A 175 17.97 1.94 14.03
C HIS A 175 17.42 0.52 13.75
N SER A 176 17.63 0.02 12.55
CA SER A 176 17.21 -1.32 12.13
C SER A 176 17.91 -2.42 12.94
N LEU A 177 19.20 -2.25 13.22
CA LEU A 177 19.95 -3.15 14.09
C LEU A 177 19.35 -3.21 15.50
N GLY A 178 19.00 -2.04 16.07
CA GLY A 178 18.38 -1.96 17.40
C GLY A 178 17.09 -2.75 17.47
N LEU A 179 16.21 -2.59 16.47
CA LEU A 179 14.94 -3.32 16.37
C LEU A 179 15.16 -4.83 16.17
N SER A 180 16.05 -5.22 15.26
CA SER A 180 16.36 -6.63 15.00
C SER A 180 16.93 -7.35 16.24
N LEU A 181 17.74 -6.67 17.03
CA LEU A 181 18.26 -7.24 18.28
C LEU A 181 17.17 -7.32 19.36
N LEU A 182 16.24 -6.36 19.40
CA LEU A 182 15.10 -6.40 20.32
C LEU A 182 14.17 -7.58 20.02
N GLU A 183 13.89 -7.86 18.75
CA GLU A 183 13.12 -9.05 18.32
C GLU A 183 13.77 -10.36 18.80
N LYS A 184 15.08 -10.37 18.97
CA LYS A 184 15.86 -11.50 19.53
C LYS A 184 15.98 -11.48 21.06
N GLY A 185 15.27 -10.56 21.73
CA GLY A 185 15.22 -10.43 23.20
C GLY A 185 16.33 -9.57 23.81
N TYR A 186 17.07 -8.80 23.04
CA TYR A 186 18.17 -7.96 23.51
C TYR A 186 17.87 -6.47 23.32
N ALA A 187 17.58 -5.77 24.41
CA ALA A 187 17.56 -4.32 24.45
C ALA A 187 18.98 -3.76 24.38
N THR A 188 19.25 -2.88 23.41
CA THR A 188 20.57 -2.28 23.19
C THR A 188 20.45 -0.77 23.03
N PRO A 189 21.55 0.01 23.25
CA PRO A 189 21.56 1.46 22.98
C PRO A 189 21.18 1.83 21.55
N PHE A 190 21.30 0.93 20.58
CA PHE A 190 20.90 1.18 19.19
C PHE A 190 19.41 1.47 19.01
N LEU A 191 18.53 1.08 19.95
CA LEU A 191 17.12 1.47 19.97
C LEU A 191 16.90 2.98 20.05
N TYR A 192 17.88 3.72 20.59
CA TYR A 192 17.84 5.18 20.65
C TYR A 192 18.43 5.85 19.39
N SER A 193 18.90 5.08 18.40
CA SER A 193 19.40 5.65 17.15
C SER A 193 18.26 6.38 16.42
N PRO A 194 18.39 7.73 16.24
CA PRO A 194 17.33 8.50 15.61
C PRO A 194 17.27 8.16 14.11
N ARG A 195 16.06 8.09 13.58
CA ARG A 195 15.87 7.97 12.14
C ARG A 195 16.17 9.30 11.45
N PRO A 196 16.75 9.32 10.22
CA PRO A 196 17.14 10.54 9.54
C PRO A 196 16.03 11.60 9.47
N GLN A 197 14.81 11.19 9.14
CA GLN A 197 13.65 12.07 9.01
C GLN A 197 13.06 12.56 10.33
N SER A 198 13.55 12.09 11.47
CA SER A 198 13.09 12.52 12.80
C SER A 198 13.63 13.89 13.23
N GLN A 199 14.62 14.41 12.51
CA GLN A 199 15.28 15.66 12.81
C GLN A 199 15.29 16.60 11.60
N PRO A 200 15.21 17.93 11.80
CA PRO A 200 15.12 18.89 10.71
C PRO A 200 16.44 19.03 9.92
N THR A 201 17.59 18.79 10.55
CA THR A 201 18.92 18.94 9.95
C THR A 201 19.85 17.81 10.36
N LEU A 202 20.90 17.58 9.57
CA LEU A 202 21.95 16.62 9.92
C LEU A 202 22.68 17.00 11.24
N ALA A 203 22.82 18.27 11.54
CA ALA A 203 23.43 18.74 12.78
C ALA A 203 22.62 18.29 14.01
N THR A 204 21.31 18.52 13.99
CA THR A 204 20.41 18.09 15.08
C THR A 204 20.30 16.57 15.15
N LEU A 205 20.34 15.87 14.00
CA LEU A 205 20.37 14.42 13.94
C LEU A 205 21.61 13.83 14.61
N LYS A 206 22.79 14.39 14.34
CA LYS A 206 24.04 14.00 15.01
C LYS A 206 24.01 14.28 16.50
N THR A 207 23.43 15.41 16.92
CA THR A 207 23.24 15.70 18.35
C THR A 207 22.34 14.65 19.02
N ALA A 208 21.25 14.25 18.38
CA ALA A 208 20.39 13.18 18.90
C ALA A 208 21.11 11.83 18.94
N PHE A 209 21.94 11.51 17.94
CA PHE A 209 22.70 10.26 17.88
C PHE A 209 23.82 10.20 18.92
N HIS A 210 24.31 11.34 19.38
CA HIS A 210 25.30 11.40 20.47
C HIS A 210 24.77 10.76 21.75
N HIS A 211 23.45 10.75 21.99
CA HIS A 211 22.86 10.02 23.11
C HIS A 211 23.12 8.51 23.00
N THR A 212 22.93 7.92 21.81
CA THR A 212 23.26 6.51 21.54
C THR A 212 24.74 6.23 21.79
N SER A 213 25.60 7.13 21.32
CA SER A 213 27.06 7.07 21.50
C SER A 213 27.43 7.07 23.00
N THR A 214 26.86 7.98 23.78
CA THR A 214 27.08 8.09 25.22
C THR A 214 26.62 6.84 25.95
N MET A 215 25.44 6.32 25.63
CA MET A 215 24.93 5.09 26.25
C MET A 215 25.82 3.88 25.98
N ILE A 216 26.39 3.76 24.78
CA ILE A 216 27.38 2.70 24.46
C ILE A 216 28.64 2.87 25.30
N ALA A 217 29.17 4.10 25.39
CA ALA A 217 30.40 4.39 26.14
C ALA A 217 30.24 4.15 27.66
N GLU A 218 29.10 4.48 28.22
CA GLU A 218 28.84 4.39 29.65
C GLU A 218 28.39 2.99 30.08
N ASN A 219 27.36 2.44 29.41
CA ASN A 219 26.68 1.22 29.79
C ASN A 219 27.16 -0.02 29.06
N GLY A 220 27.73 0.19 27.85
CA GLY A 220 28.12 -0.91 26.97
C GLY A 220 26.96 -1.59 26.26
N ILE A 221 27.27 -2.71 25.60
CA ILE A 221 26.35 -3.57 24.86
C ILE A 221 26.32 -4.94 25.57
N PRO A 222 25.19 -5.64 25.63
CA PRO A 222 25.10 -6.95 26.28
C PRO A 222 26.18 -7.92 25.80
N LYS A 223 26.96 -8.47 26.74
CA LYS A 223 28.10 -9.35 26.42
C LYS A 223 27.71 -10.61 25.65
N GLN A 224 26.48 -11.07 25.81
CA GLN A 224 25.93 -12.24 25.10
C GLN A 224 25.87 -12.05 23.58
N LEU A 225 25.84 -10.79 23.13
CA LEU A 225 25.89 -10.47 21.70
C LEU A 225 27.31 -10.58 21.11
N GLY A 226 28.33 -10.73 21.98
CA GLY A 226 29.73 -10.59 21.57
C GLY A 226 30.05 -9.16 21.09
N PRO A 227 31.21 -8.91 20.51
CA PRO A 227 31.55 -7.60 19.94
C PRO A 227 30.61 -7.24 18.78
N ILE A 228 30.15 -6.00 18.74
CA ILE A 228 29.42 -5.50 17.56
C ILE A 228 30.44 -5.13 16.48
N ILE A 229 30.42 -5.88 15.39
CA ILE A 229 31.32 -5.68 14.25
C ILE A 229 30.50 -5.19 13.05
N VAL A 230 30.79 -3.99 12.59
CA VAL A 230 30.11 -3.37 11.45
C VAL A 230 31.05 -3.41 10.25
N GLY A 231 30.68 -4.16 9.21
CA GLY A 231 31.37 -4.15 7.93
C GLY A 231 30.84 -3.03 7.04
N LEU A 232 31.71 -2.25 6.43
CA LEU A 232 31.39 -1.23 5.45
C LEU A 232 32.12 -1.54 4.15
N THR A 233 31.40 -1.69 3.03
CA THR A 233 32.00 -1.88 1.71
C THR A 233 32.05 -0.59 0.89
N GLY A 234 33.05 -0.49 0.01
CA GLY A 234 33.19 0.62 -0.93
C GLY A 234 34.07 1.76 -0.43
N SER A 235 34.57 2.57 -1.37
CA SER A 235 35.46 3.72 -1.11
C SER A 235 34.89 5.04 -1.66
N GLY A 236 33.67 5.00 -2.23
CA GLY A 236 33.01 6.15 -2.87
C GLY A 236 32.35 7.11 -1.87
N LEU A 237 31.56 8.05 -2.41
CA LEU A 237 30.85 9.07 -1.61
C LEU A 237 29.88 8.46 -0.61
N VAL A 238 29.19 7.35 -0.99
CA VAL A 238 28.27 6.63 -0.12
C VAL A 238 29.00 6.11 1.11
N SER A 239 30.07 5.37 0.92
CA SER A 239 30.85 4.78 2.02
C SER A 239 31.51 5.85 2.89
N LYS A 240 31.96 6.96 2.30
CA LYS A 240 32.47 8.12 3.06
C LYS A 240 31.39 8.76 3.94
N GLY A 241 30.14 8.87 3.41
CA GLY A 241 29.00 9.34 4.17
C GLY A 241 28.66 8.41 5.34
N ALA A 242 28.58 7.11 5.10
CA ALA A 242 28.33 6.12 6.13
C ALA A 242 29.45 6.14 7.21
N LEU A 243 30.71 6.13 6.79
CA LEU A 243 31.86 6.15 7.70
C LEU A 243 31.86 7.40 8.61
N SER A 244 31.37 8.55 8.13
CA SER A 244 31.26 9.75 8.94
C SER A 244 30.29 9.61 10.10
N VAL A 245 29.27 8.75 9.98
CA VAL A 245 28.31 8.45 11.05
C VAL A 245 28.86 7.36 11.98
N LEU A 246 29.47 6.31 11.42
CA LEU A 246 30.09 5.25 12.23
C LEU A 246 31.12 5.81 13.20
N LYS A 247 31.89 6.81 12.77
CA LYS A 247 32.91 7.48 13.59
C LYS A 247 32.34 8.37 14.70
N ASP A 248 31.04 8.67 14.69
CA ASP A 248 30.37 9.38 15.79
C ASP A 248 30.10 8.47 17.00
N LEU A 249 30.25 7.14 16.85
CA LEU A 249 30.17 6.15 17.95
C LEU A 249 31.56 5.93 18.59
N PRO A 250 31.62 5.45 19.84
CA PRO A 250 32.86 4.89 20.39
C PRO A 250 33.26 3.68 19.53
N HIS A 251 34.45 3.72 18.91
CA HIS A 251 34.80 2.68 17.94
C HIS A 251 36.31 2.41 17.87
N ASP A 252 36.64 1.21 17.39
CA ASP A 252 37.97 0.87 16.88
C ASP A 252 37.88 0.46 15.42
N MET A 253 38.83 0.90 14.61
CA MET A 253 39.00 0.39 13.23
C MET A 253 39.78 -0.91 13.28
N VAL A 254 39.30 -1.93 12.57
CA VAL A 254 39.90 -3.28 12.55
C VAL A 254 40.22 -3.73 11.14
N THR A 255 41.20 -4.63 10.99
CA THR A 255 41.59 -5.25 9.72
C THR A 255 40.87 -6.61 9.55
N VAL A 256 40.92 -7.19 8.35
CA VAL A 256 40.31 -8.50 8.07
C VAL A 256 40.95 -9.61 8.91
N GLU A 257 42.23 -9.57 9.18
CA GLU A 257 42.98 -10.53 10.02
C GLU A 257 42.53 -10.48 11.49
N GLN A 258 42.06 -9.33 11.97
CA GLN A 258 41.61 -9.16 13.34
C GLN A 258 40.16 -9.66 13.55
N LEU A 259 39.35 -9.83 12.48
CA LEU A 259 37.96 -10.26 12.61
C LEU A 259 37.79 -11.61 13.34
N PRO A 260 38.51 -12.68 12.98
CA PRO A 260 38.43 -13.95 13.73
C PRO A 260 38.89 -13.83 15.19
N GLN A 261 39.93 -13.01 15.44
CA GLN A 261 40.52 -12.85 16.78
C GLN A 261 39.50 -12.21 17.77
N LEU A 262 38.69 -11.24 17.29
CA LEU A 262 37.64 -10.61 18.09
C LEU A 262 36.57 -11.60 18.59
N LEU A 263 36.38 -12.72 17.91
CA LEU A 263 35.35 -13.71 18.24
C LEU A 263 35.88 -14.94 19.02
N GLN A 264 37.21 -15.05 19.22
CA GLN A 264 37.82 -16.15 19.93
C GLN A 264 37.80 -16.03 21.46
N GLY A 265 37.02 -15.05 22.02
CA GLY A 265 36.76 -14.99 23.45
C GLY A 265 37.91 -14.47 24.30
N SER A 266 38.70 -13.50 23.82
CA SER A 266 39.68 -12.82 24.64
C SER A 266 38.98 -11.85 25.62
N ASP A 267 39.43 -11.80 26.90
CA ASP A 267 39.08 -10.78 27.88
C ASP A 267 39.35 -9.34 27.42
N ALA A 268 39.98 -9.18 26.24
CA ALA A 268 40.37 -7.92 25.60
C ALA A 268 39.21 -7.27 24.78
N VAL A 269 38.04 -7.92 24.61
CA VAL A 269 36.92 -7.33 23.88
C VAL A 269 36.20 -6.29 24.72
N ASP A 270 36.23 -5.06 24.26
CA ASP A 270 35.54 -3.97 24.90
C ASP A 270 34.11 -3.80 24.36
N HIS A 271 33.11 -4.09 25.20
CA HIS A 271 31.70 -3.96 24.84
C HIS A 271 31.15 -2.53 24.93
N LYS A 272 32.01 -1.55 25.27
CA LYS A 272 31.64 -0.11 25.31
C LYS A 272 31.96 0.61 24.01
N LYS A 273 32.24 -0.13 22.95
CA LYS A 273 32.48 0.39 21.59
C LYS A 273 32.01 -0.59 20.51
N VAL A 274 31.96 -0.10 19.28
CA VAL A 274 31.75 -0.90 18.07
C VAL A 274 33.07 -1.10 17.34
N TYR A 275 33.21 -2.19 16.62
CA TYR A 275 34.38 -2.49 15.79
C TYR A 275 34.00 -2.26 14.33
N ILE A 276 34.75 -1.37 13.64
CA ILE A 276 34.43 -1.00 12.24
C ILE A 276 35.48 -1.64 11.33
N TYR A 277 35.02 -2.51 10.46
CA TYR A 277 35.83 -3.07 9.38
C TYR A 277 35.42 -2.40 8.06
N HIS A 278 36.34 -1.57 7.49
CA HIS A 278 36.11 -0.92 6.20
C HIS A 278 36.75 -1.78 5.11
N ALA A 279 35.95 -2.68 4.52
CA ALA A 279 36.36 -3.66 3.53
C ALA A 279 36.90 -3.00 2.25
N GLN A 280 38.12 -3.31 1.91
CA GLN A 280 38.73 -2.92 0.66
C GLN A 280 38.66 -4.04 -0.36
N PRO A 281 38.59 -3.73 -1.68
CA PRO A 281 38.45 -4.77 -2.71
C PRO A 281 39.53 -5.87 -2.65
N GLN A 282 40.73 -5.54 -2.31
CA GLN A 282 41.83 -6.52 -2.16
C GLN A 282 41.63 -7.47 -0.99
N ASP A 283 40.79 -7.16 -0.03
CA ASP A 283 40.54 -8.01 1.14
C ASP A 283 39.61 -9.18 0.81
N TYR A 284 38.83 -9.07 -0.26
CA TYR A 284 37.81 -10.08 -0.60
C TYR A 284 37.75 -10.45 -2.08
N LEU A 285 38.36 -9.67 -2.99
CA LEU A 285 38.45 -10.02 -4.41
C LEU A 285 39.73 -10.75 -4.68
N THR A 286 39.62 -11.94 -5.25
CA THR A 286 40.77 -12.78 -5.62
C THR A 286 40.79 -13.04 -7.11
N ARG A 287 41.98 -13.00 -7.72
CA ARG A 287 42.16 -13.38 -9.12
C ARG A 287 42.15 -14.91 -9.25
N GLN A 288 41.40 -15.40 -10.23
CA GLN A 288 41.26 -16.84 -10.49
C GLN A 288 42.54 -17.49 -11.00
N ASP A 289 43.46 -16.69 -11.55
CA ASP A 289 44.78 -17.11 -11.99
C ASP A 289 45.86 -17.12 -10.88
N GLY A 290 45.44 -16.82 -9.64
CA GLY A 290 46.35 -16.76 -8.48
C GLY A 290 47.13 -15.46 -8.33
N GLY A 291 46.92 -14.44 -9.20
CA GLY A 291 47.53 -13.14 -9.11
C GLY A 291 46.97 -12.29 -7.96
N ILE A 292 47.68 -11.25 -7.57
CA ILE A 292 47.17 -10.27 -6.60
C ILE A 292 46.12 -9.35 -7.22
N TYR A 293 45.25 -8.76 -6.37
CA TYR A 293 44.29 -7.78 -6.82
C TYR A 293 44.98 -6.57 -7.43
N ASP A 294 44.58 -6.18 -8.63
CA ASP A 294 44.98 -4.94 -9.30
C ASP A 294 43.71 -4.21 -9.79
N ARG A 295 43.64 -2.93 -9.44
CA ARG A 295 42.44 -2.11 -9.73
C ARG A 295 42.19 -1.91 -11.22
N SER A 296 43.25 -1.65 -12.00
CA SER A 296 43.09 -1.39 -13.45
C SER A 296 42.67 -2.67 -14.15
N SER A 297 43.33 -3.79 -13.84
CA SER A 297 42.98 -5.11 -14.32
C SER A 297 41.54 -5.52 -13.94
N TYR A 298 41.07 -5.16 -12.74
CA TYR A 298 39.72 -5.44 -12.31
C TYR A 298 38.66 -4.73 -13.18
N TYR A 299 38.89 -3.48 -13.56
CA TYR A 299 37.97 -2.73 -14.43
C TYR A 299 38.07 -3.16 -15.90
N GLU A 300 39.26 -3.52 -16.39
CA GLU A 300 39.47 -3.98 -17.76
C GLU A 300 38.98 -5.42 -18.00
N SER A 301 39.16 -6.28 -17.01
CA SER A 301 38.87 -7.70 -17.11
C SER A 301 38.22 -8.25 -15.83
N PRO A 302 37.01 -7.78 -15.46
CA PRO A 302 36.38 -8.13 -14.18
C PRO A 302 36.11 -9.63 -14.01
N LYS A 303 35.96 -10.37 -15.12
CA LYS A 303 35.74 -11.83 -15.13
C LYS A 303 36.91 -12.65 -14.57
N LEU A 304 38.09 -12.05 -14.47
CA LEU A 304 39.26 -12.69 -13.85
C LEU A 304 39.17 -12.74 -12.32
N TYR A 305 38.21 -12.05 -11.74
CA TYR A 305 38.07 -11.91 -10.29
C TYR A 305 36.84 -12.64 -9.76
N SER A 306 36.92 -13.12 -8.52
CA SER A 306 35.82 -13.68 -7.75
C SER A 306 35.82 -13.14 -6.33
N SER A 307 34.63 -13.06 -5.71
CA SER A 307 34.48 -12.62 -4.33
C SER A 307 34.67 -13.78 -3.35
N LYS A 308 35.39 -13.53 -2.29
CA LYS A 308 35.54 -14.40 -1.11
C LYS A 308 34.90 -13.78 0.14
N PHE A 309 34.07 -12.77 -0.05
CA PHE A 309 33.45 -12.02 1.04
C PHE A 309 32.66 -12.92 1.98
N ALA A 310 31.89 -13.85 1.43
CA ALA A 310 31.06 -14.80 2.18
C ALA A 310 31.85 -15.71 3.12
N GLU A 311 33.12 -15.96 2.82
CA GLU A 311 33.98 -16.87 3.62
C GLU A 311 34.88 -16.09 4.57
N GLN A 312 35.44 -15.00 4.08
CA GLN A 312 36.52 -14.28 4.78
C GLN A 312 36.02 -13.12 5.65
N VAL A 313 34.83 -12.59 5.39
CA VAL A 313 34.34 -11.36 6.04
C VAL A 313 32.97 -11.55 6.67
N ALA A 314 31.99 -11.94 5.88
CA ALA A 314 30.57 -11.97 6.29
C ALA A 314 30.32 -12.72 7.61
N PRO A 315 30.92 -13.92 7.87
CA PRO A 315 30.60 -14.69 9.07
C PRO A 315 30.94 -13.99 10.39
N TYR A 316 31.83 -13.02 10.36
CA TYR A 316 32.30 -12.29 11.56
C TYR A 316 31.46 -11.05 11.86
N LEU A 317 30.75 -10.51 10.87
CA LEU A 317 30.02 -9.25 10.99
C LEU A 317 28.74 -9.41 11.81
N THR A 318 28.41 -8.42 12.62
CA THR A 318 27.06 -8.26 13.21
C THR A 318 26.14 -7.61 12.18
N MET A 319 26.66 -6.60 11.45
CA MET A 319 25.93 -5.86 10.44
C MET A 319 26.84 -5.54 9.26
N LEU A 320 26.31 -5.68 8.04
CA LEU A 320 26.93 -5.18 6.81
C LEU A 320 26.24 -3.88 6.37
N ILE A 321 27.02 -2.85 6.07
CA ILE A 321 26.60 -1.66 5.33
C ILE A 321 27.23 -1.73 3.94
N ASN A 322 26.42 -2.02 2.91
CA ASN A 322 26.90 -2.09 1.54
C ASN A 322 26.78 -0.74 0.83
N GLY A 323 27.90 -0.16 0.47
CA GLY A 323 28.02 1.09 -0.29
C GLY A 323 28.60 0.92 -1.71
N VAL A 324 28.65 -0.33 -2.21
CA VAL A 324 29.17 -0.64 -3.56
C VAL A 324 28.02 -0.90 -4.50
N GLY A 325 27.88 -0.07 -5.53
CA GLY A 325 27.00 -0.35 -6.67
C GLY A 325 27.58 -1.48 -7.54
N TRP A 326 26.72 -2.22 -8.22
CA TRP A 326 27.07 -3.32 -9.08
C TRP A 326 26.67 -3.08 -10.53
N GLN A 327 27.45 -3.64 -11.47
CA GLN A 327 27.16 -3.59 -12.90
C GLN A 327 27.28 -4.99 -13.50
N PRO A 328 26.46 -5.33 -14.51
CA PRO A 328 26.61 -6.58 -15.26
C PRO A 328 28.03 -6.78 -15.78
N GLY A 329 28.55 -7.99 -15.65
CA GLY A 329 29.90 -8.32 -16.05
C GLY A 329 30.94 -8.28 -14.93
N PHE A 330 30.65 -7.61 -13.81
CA PHE A 330 31.48 -7.62 -12.62
C PHE A 330 31.07 -8.74 -11.64
N PRO A 331 32.01 -9.30 -10.85
CA PRO A 331 31.67 -10.26 -9.82
C PRO A 331 30.71 -9.64 -8.80
N ARG A 332 29.73 -10.42 -8.34
CA ARG A 332 28.88 -10.03 -7.25
C ARG A 332 29.67 -10.02 -5.93
N LEU A 333 29.26 -9.20 -4.99
CA LEU A 333 29.77 -9.27 -3.62
C LEU A 333 29.41 -10.62 -2.99
N MET A 334 28.12 -11.01 -3.12
CA MET A 334 27.59 -12.29 -2.65
C MET A 334 26.44 -12.76 -3.54
N THR A 335 26.44 -14.05 -3.87
CA THR A 335 25.30 -14.73 -4.49
C THR A 335 24.30 -15.24 -3.43
N LYS A 336 23.17 -15.83 -3.86
CA LYS A 336 22.24 -16.51 -2.94
C LYS A 336 22.88 -17.69 -2.21
N GLN A 337 23.72 -18.45 -2.90
CA GLN A 337 24.47 -19.56 -2.29
C GLN A 337 25.53 -19.08 -1.30
N ASP A 338 26.13 -17.91 -1.57
CA ASP A 338 27.08 -17.29 -0.66
C ASP A 338 26.41 -16.81 0.63
N LEU A 339 25.14 -16.42 0.59
CA LEU A 339 24.38 -16.11 1.80
C LEU A 339 24.25 -17.31 2.71
N ASP A 340 23.83 -18.47 2.17
CA ASP A 340 23.70 -19.71 2.93
C ASP A 340 25.04 -20.12 3.54
N LYS A 341 26.12 -20.02 2.76
CA LYS A 341 27.47 -20.33 3.19
C LYS A 341 27.93 -19.42 4.33
N ALA A 342 27.73 -18.10 4.19
CA ALA A 342 28.09 -17.12 5.21
C ALA A 342 27.33 -17.35 6.52
N LEU A 343 26.03 -17.61 6.46
CA LEU A 343 25.20 -17.88 7.63
C LEU A 343 25.55 -19.21 8.30
N SER A 344 25.89 -20.24 7.51
CA SER A 344 26.37 -21.52 8.04
C SER A 344 27.68 -21.37 8.82
N LEU A 345 28.66 -20.65 8.28
CA LEU A 345 29.91 -20.32 8.95
C LEU A 345 29.68 -19.43 10.18
N ALA A 346 28.76 -18.49 10.11
CA ALA A 346 28.45 -17.56 11.19
C ALA A 346 27.90 -18.26 12.45
N ARG A 347 27.28 -19.44 12.33
CA ARG A 347 26.78 -20.24 13.47
C ARG A 347 27.88 -20.67 14.44
N ALA A 348 29.10 -20.78 13.98
CA ALA A 348 30.23 -21.12 14.85
C ALA A 348 30.65 -20.00 15.80
N HIS A 349 30.12 -18.82 15.64
CA HIS A 349 30.50 -17.59 16.35
C HIS A 349 29.42 -17.10 17.32
N PRO A 350 29.79 -16.45 18.41
CA PRO A 350 28.80 -15.90 19.36
C PRO A 350 28.02 -14.73 18.79
N GLY A 351 26.79 -14.57 19.27
CA GLY A 351 25.87 -13.52 18.88
C GLY A 351 25.14 -13.82 17.56
N PHE A 352 24.45 -12.82 17.02
CA PHE A 352 23.66 -12.94 15.79
C PHE A 352 24.46 -12.43 14.59
N ARG A 353 25.38 -13.25 14.09
CA ARG A 353 26.29 -12.87 13.02
C ARG A 353 25.60 -12.89 11.66
N PHE A 354 25.90 -11.90 10.83
CA PHE A 354 25.45 -11.71 9.48
C PHE A 354 23.90 -11.74 9.27
N GLN A 355 23.15 -11.32 10.29
CA GLN A 355 21.69 -11.28 10.24
C GLN A 355 21.13 -9.86 10.03
N ASN A 356 21.97 -8.84 9.82
CA ASN A 356 21.58 -7.48 9.57
C ASN A 356 22.40 -6.91 8.40
N ILE A 357 21.71 -6.45 7.37
CA ILE A 357 22.32 -5.87 6.16
C ILE A 357 21.63 -4.55 5.84
N ALA A 358 22.41 -3.51 5.62
CA ALA A 358 21.96 -2.24 5.08
C ALA A 358 22.53 -2.08 3.67
N ASP A 359 21.74 -2.38 2.65
CA ASP A 359 22.15 -2.19 1.27
C ASP A 359 21.78 -0.80 0.77
N ILE A 360 22.74 0.14 0.85
CA ILE A 360 22.55 1.52 0.42
C ILE A 360 22.63 1.62 -1.12
N SER A 361 23.24 0.65 -1.80
CA SER A 361 23.27 0.61 -3.26
C SER A 361 21.89 0.38 -3.85
N CYS A 362 21.06 -0.39 -3.16
CA CYS A 362 19.69 -0.72 -3.51
C CYS A 362 19.53 -1.33 -4.92
N ASP A 363 20.52 -2.09 -5.37
CA ASP A 363 20.54 -2.76 -6.67
C ASP A 363 19.87 -4.12 -6.56
N ILE A 364 18.56 -4.23 -6.92
CA ILE A 364 17.79 -5.48 -6.86
C ILE A 364 18.46 -6.58 -7.71
N GLY A 365 18.74 -7.73 -7.07
CA GLY A 365 19.49 -8.82 -7.70
C GLY A 365 20.89 -8.39 -8.16
N GLY A 366 21.44 -7.32 -7.62
CA GLY A 366 22.74 -6.73 -7.94
C GLY A 366 23.92 -7.37 -7.24
N GLY A 367 24.76 -6.57 -6.62
CA GLY A 367 25.96 -7.02 -5.88
C GLY A 367 25.65 -8.00 -4.76
N LEU A 368 24.53 -7.83 -4.09
CA LEU A 368 23.89 -8.79 -3.19
C LEU A 368 22.73 -9.45 -3.96
N GLU A 369 22.94 -10.62 -4.53
CA GLU A 369 21.96 -11.28 -5.40
C GLU A 369 20.65 -11.62 -4.70
N PHE A 370 20.71 -11.85 -3.40
CA PHE A 370 19.56 -12.13 -2.55
C PHE A 370 18.75 -10.89 -2.14
N MET A 371 19.19 -9.69 -2.50
CA MET A 371 18.37 -8.50 -2.33
C MET A 371 17.24 -8.49 -3.36
N THR A 372 16.02 -8.80 -2.91
CA THR A 372 14.87 -9.08 -3.78
C THR A 372 13.97 -7.87 -4.03
N LYS A 373 14.02 -6.86 -3.15
CA LYS A 373 13.17 -5.66 -3.25
C LYS A 373 13.79 -4.44 -2.58
N SER A 374 13.44 -3.26 -3.06
CA SER A 374 13.66 -2.00 -2.36
C SER A 374 12.59 -1.78 -1.29
N THR A 375 12.91 -0.95 -0.30
CA THR A 375 12.04 -0.59 0.82
C THR A 375 11.78 0.91 0.83
N THR A 376 10.90 1.37 1.74
CA THR A 376 10.51 2.78 1.84
C THR A 376 10.97 3.39 3.16
N LEU A 377 10.94 4.73 3.26
CA LEU A 377 11.25 5.41 4.51
C LEU A 377 10.27 5.07 5.65
N SER A 378 9.03 4.66 5.35
CA SER A 378 8.05 4.23 6.36
C SER A 378 8.29 2.80 6.84
N ARG A 379 8.77 1.92 5.96
CA ARG A 379 9.13 0.53 6.24
C ARG A 379 10.52 0.26 5.69
N PRO A 380 11.58 0.56 6.45
CA PRO A 380 12.94 0.57 5.92
C PRO A 380 13.53 -0.84 5.75
N THR A 381 12.94 -1.85 6.35
CA THR A 381 13.47 -3.22 6.37
C THR A 381 12.48 -4.24 5.86
N TYR A 382 13.00 -5.37 5.44
CA TYR A 382 12.27 -6.61 5.22
C TYR A 382 13.11 -7.82 5.65
N ILE A 383 12.47 -8.96 5.78
CA ILE A 383 13.13 -10.22 6.14
C ILE A 383 13.39 -11.01 4.86
N GLU A 384 14.63 -11.43 4.66
CA GLU A 384 15.04 -12.34 3.59
C GLU A 384 15.37 -13.71 4.18
N HIS A 385 14.81 -14.76 3.57
CA HIS A 385 15.02 -16.12 4.00
C HIS A 385 16.10 -16.78 3.12
N PRO A 386 17.13 -17.40 3.73
CA PRO A 386 18.11 -18.19 2.98
C PRO A 386 17.45 -19.40 2.33
N ALA A 387 18.12 -20.00 1.33
CA ALA A 387 17.59 -21.18 0.64
C ALA A 387 17.53 -22.42 1.56
N ASP A 388 18.48 -22.55 2.49
CA ASP A 388 18.45 -23.55 3.56
C ASP A 388 17.55 -23.07 4.71
N PRO A 389 16.35 -23.66 4.91
CA PRO A 389 15.40 -23.23 5.95
C PRO A 389 15.90 -23.45 7.39
N THR A 390 17.00 -24.16 7.57
CA THR A 390 17.62 -24.35 8.90
C THR A 390 18.49 -23.15 9.30
N LEU A 391 18.79 -22.26 8.38
CA LEU A 391 19.57 -21.04 8.62
C LEU A 391 18.67 -19.90 9.10
N PRO A 392 19.18 -18.96 9.91
CA PRO A 392 18.39 -17.84 10.38
C PRO A 392 18.07 -16.85 9.24
N PRO A 393 16.90 -16.20 9.27
CA PRO A 393 16.58 -15.14 8.33
C PRO A 393 17.44 -13.90 8.55
N VAL A 394 17.53 -13.05 7.53
CA VAL A 394 18.34 -11.83 7.51
C VAL A 394 17.44 -10.61 7.38
N THR A 395 17.63 -9.63 8.25
CA THR A 395 16.96 -8.32 8.16
C THR A 395 17.73 -7.45 7.18
N ILE A 396 17.07 -7.01 6.09
CA ILE A 396 17.67 -6.17 5.06
C ILE A 396 16.99 -4.79 5.04
N MET A 397 17.77 -3.73 5.20
CA MET A 397 17.40 -2.35 4.89
C MET A 397 17.87 -2.01 3.47
N SER A 398 16.94 -1.57 2.60
CA SER A 398 17.21 -1.29 1.18
C SER A 398 16.36 -0.12 0.67
N VAL A 399 16.39 1.00 1.38
CA VAL A 399 15.63 2.21 1.01
C VAL A 399 16.29 2.91 -0.17
N ASP A 400 15.59 3.05 -1.30
CA ASP A 400 16.11 3.62 -2.55
C ASP A 400 16.23 5.16 -2.56
N ILE A 401 15.51 5.85 -1.65
CA ILE A 401 15.46 7.32 -1.59
C ILE A 401 16.07 7.89 -0.30
N LEU A 402 17.04 7.22 0.29
CA LEU A 402 17.67 7.61 1.55
C LEU A 402 17.99 9.12 1.67
N PRO A 403 18.55 9.83 0.66
CA PRO A 403 18.83 11.26 0.77
C PRO A 403 17.59 12.15 0.95
N ALA A 404 16.39 11.68 0.56
CA ALA A 404 15.14 12.41 0.74
C ALA A 404 14.72 12.51 2.22
N SER A 405 15.29 11.67 3.09
CA SER A 405 15.10 11.73 4.55
C SER A 405 15.87 12.87 5.22
N LEU A 406 16.84 13.50 4.51
CA LEU A 406 17.62 14.67 4.93
C LEU A 406 17.39 15.84 3.95
N PRO A 407 16.17 16.31 3.74
CA PRO A 407 15.82 17.18 2.62
C PRO A 407 16.54 18.54 2.67
N PHE A 408 16.78 19.09 3.86
CA PHE A 408 17.50 20.35 4.03
C PHE A 408 18.96 20.22 3.57
N ASP A 409 19.71 19.34 4.22
CA ASP A 409 21.16 19.22 3.99
C ASP A 409 21.45 18.68 2.59
N ALA A 410 20.66 17.73 2.12
CA ALA A 410 20.77 17.20 0.77
C ALA A 410 20.50 18.26 -0.30
N SER A 411 19.47 19.12 -0.12
CA SER A 411 19.20 20.23 -1.05
C SER A 411 20.28 21.32 -1.00
N MET A 412 20.75 21.69 0.18
CA MET A 412 21.85 22.66 0.34
C MET A 412 23.11 22.20 -0.40
N HIS A 413 23.50 20.94 -0.18
CA HIS A 413 24.64 20.35 -0.89
C HIS A 413 24.41 20.32 -2.39
N PHE A 414 23.30 19.76 -2.83
CA PHE A 414 23.00 19.63 -4.25
C PHE A 414 22.97 20.97 -4.97
N SER A 415 22.30 21.95 -4.38
CA SER A 415 22.24 23.30 -4.91
C SER A 415 23.63 23.96 -4.99
N THR A 416 24.52 23.69 -4.02
CA THR A 416 25.90 24.22 -4.01
C THR A 416 26.71 23.63 -5.16
N VAL A 417 26.65 22.31 -5.36
CA VAL A 417 27.46 21.65 -6.41
C VAL A 417 26.86 21.86 -7.81
N LEU A 418 25.55 22.09 -7.91
CA LEU A 418 24.88 22.41 -9.18
C LEU A 418 25.11 23.86 -9.62
N TYR A 419 25.28 24.79 -8.67
CA TYR A 419 25.29 26.22 -8.92
C TYR A 419 26.27 26.66 -10.03
N PRO A 420 27.54 26.23 -10.08
CA PRO A 420 28.49 26.64 -11.15
C PRO A 420 28.00 26.20 -12.55
N TYR A 421 27.48 24.99 -12.67
CA TYR A 421 26.95 24.48 -13.95
C TYR A 421 25.68 25.22 -14.38
N LEU A 422 24.79 25.52 -13.41
CA LEU A 422 23.59 26.28 -13.67
C LEU A 422 23.91 27.70 -14.14
N GLU A 423 24.89 28.34 -13.52
CA GLU A 423 25.33 29.68 -13.95
C GLU A 423 25.88 29.66 -15.36
N ASP A 424 26.72 28.68 -15.72
CA ASP A 424 27.19 28.47 -17.08
C ASP A 424 26.04 28.32 -18.08
N ILE A 425 25.06 27.48 -17.77
CA ILE A 425 23.87 27.29 -18.62
C ILE A 425 23.08 28.61 -18.80
N ILE A 426 22.88 29.38 -17.71
CA ILE A 426 22.18 30.66 -17.74
C ILE A 426 22.91 31.65 -18.66
N VAL A 427 24.23 31.78 -18.53
CA VAL A 427 25.04 32.71 -19.33
C VAL A 427 25.06 32.29 -20.79
N SER A 428 25.34 31.01 -21.08
CA SER A 428 25.38 30.49 -22.44
C SER A 428 24.02 30.61 -23.14
N TYR A 429 22.94 30.33 -22.43
CA TYR A 429 21.56 30.48 -22.95
C TYR A 429 21.24 31.95 -23.29
N ALA A 430 21.59 32.88 -22.39
CA ALA A 430 21.34 34.31 -22.60
C ALA A 430 22.16 34.87 -23.80
N LYS A 431 23.39 34.38 -23.96
CA LYS A 431 24.24 34.78 -25.10
C LYS A 431 23.91 34.09 -26.43
N ARG A 432 23.15 33.00 -26.36
CA ARG A 432 22.89 32.06 -27.47
C ARG A 432 24.15 31.40 -28.00
N GLU A 433 25.02 30.97 -27.06
CA GLU A 433 26.15 30.16 -27.44
C GLU A 433 25.67 28.83 -28.03
N GLU A 434 26.33 28.34 -29.09
CA GLU A 434 25.96 27.08 -29.73
C GLU A 434 26.22 25.87 -28.83
N ARG A 435 27.16 26.00 -27.90
CA ARG A 435 27.58 24.96 -26.96
C ARG A 435 27.66 25.52 -25.54
N PHE A 436 27.37 24.67 -24.58
CA PHE A 436 27.68 24.90 -23.18
C PHE A 436 29.19 24.62 -22.89
N SER A 437 29.61 24.80 -21.66
CA SER A 437 30.93 24.31 -21.23
C SER A 437 31.07 22.81 -21.47
N ASP A 438 32.30 22.32 -21.61
CA ASP A 438 32.54 20.91 -21.91
C ASP A 438 31.93 19.96 -20.87
N ALA A 439 31.89 20.35 -19.59
CA ALA A 439 31.30 19.58 -18.54
C ALA A 439 29.77 19.45 -18.69
N VAL A 440 29.10 20.54 -19.07
CA VAL A 440 27.64 20.55 -19.30
C VAL A 440 27.29 19.87 -20.63
N GLU A 441 28.09 20.09 -21.68
CA GLU A 441 27.88 19.47 -23.00
C GLU A 441 27.94 17.95 -22.93
N ARG A 442 28.88 17.38 -22.13
CA ARG A 442 28.92 15.93 -21.86
C ARG A 442 27.67 15.40 -21.18
N ALA A 443 26.94 16.25 -20.45
CA ALA A 443 25.71 15.88 -19.76
C ALA A 443 24.44 16.03 -20.59
N VAL A 444 24.54 16.54 -21.84
CA VAL A 444 23.42 16.65 -22.76
C VAL A 444 23.10 15.28 -23.34
N VAL A 445 21.89 14.78 -23.09
CA VAL A 445 21.38 13.51 -23.62
C VAL A 445 20.69 13.72 -24.97
N ALA A 446 19.86 14.77 -25.05
CA ALA A 446 19.12 15.12 -26.28
C ALA A 446 19.14 16.64 -26.49
N LYS A 447 19.33 17.06 -27.75
CA LYS A 447 19.36 18.47 -28.19
C LYS A 447 18.79 18.56 -29.60
N ASP A 448 18.03 19.60 -29.86
CA ASP A 448 17.41 19.85 -31.19
C ASP A 448 16.58 18.67 -31.74
N GLY A 449 15.98 17.88 -30.83
CA GLY A 449 15.18 16.72 -31.16
C GLY A 449 15.96 15.48 -31.57
N LYS A 450 17.26 15.44 -31.27
CA LYS A 450 18.16 14.31 -31.54
C LYS A 450 18.95 13.91 -30.32
N LEU A 451 19.28 12.64 -30.22
CA LEU A 451 20.27 12.16 -29.24
C LEU A 451 21.66 12.70 -29.60
N THR A 452 22.43 13.03 -28.56
CA THR A 452 23.86 13.32 -28.73
C THR A 452 24.63 12.04 -29.08
N GLU A 453 25.79 12.16 -29.70
CA GLU A 453 26.55 11.02 -30.23
C GLU A 453 26.81 9.92 -29.18
N PRO A 454 27.20 10.21 -27.93
CA PRO A 454 27.40 9.16 -26.90
C PRO A 454 26.11 8.38 -26.54
N HIS A 455 24.94 8.92 -26.85
CA HIS A 455 23.65 8.37 -26.52
C HIS A 455 22.85 7.88 -27.74
N ALA A 456 23.43 7.91 -28.94
CA ALA A 456 22.78 7.52 -30.19
C ALA A 456 22.19 6.09 -30.12
N TRP A 457 22.81 5.19 -29.38
CA TRP A 457 22.36 3.82 -29.17
C TRP A 457 20.99 3.71 -28.48
N LEU A 458 20.53 4.74 -27.76
CA LEU A 458 19.20 4.80 -27.14
C LEU A 458 18.09 5.03 -28.15
N GLY A 459 18.40 5.38 -29.41
CA GLY A 459 17.41 5.73 -30.41
C GLY A 459 16.43 4.60 -30.71
N GLU A 460 16.92 3.38 -30.88
CA GLU A 460 16.06 2.22 -31.10
C GLU A 460 15.16 1.95 -29.89
N ALA A 461 15.71 2.00 -28.67
CA ALA A 461 14.94 1.81 -27.45
C ALA A 461 13.90 2.92 -27.24
N ALA A 462 14.21 4.17 -27.57
CA ALA A 462 13.29 5.29 -27.43
C ALA A 462 12.09 5.20 -28.38
N PHE A 463 12.28 4.67 -29.60
CA PHE A 463 11.25 4.57 -30.64
C PHE A 463 10.81 3.13 -30.92
N ALA A 464 11.31 2.13 -30.19
CA ALA A 464 10.79 0.77 -30.27
C ALA A 464 9.26 0.84 -30.10
N SER A 465 8.55 0.58 -31.20
CA SER A 465 7.10 0.55 -31.21
C SER A 465 6.63 -0.60 -30.33
N THR A 466 5.52 -0.42 -29.67
CA THR A 466 4.83 -1.47 -28.93
C THR A 466 4.23 -2.54 -29.85
N ASP A 467 4.55 -2.51 -31.14
CA ASP A 467 4.17 -3.53 -32.13
C ASP A 467 5.37 -4.43 -32.47
N SER A 468 5.11 -5.68 -32.24
CA SER A 468 5.89 -6.89 -32.52
C SER A 468 6.91 -6.81 -33.65
N SER A 469 8.07 -7.32 -33.36
CA SER A 469 9.11 -7.87 -34.25
C SER A 469 10.42 -7.07 -34.26
N ALA A 470 11.34 -7.44 -33.41
CA ALA A 470 12.76 -7.28 -33.66
C ALA A 470 13.48 -8.52 -33.15
N ALA A 471 13.82 -9.34 -34.14
CA ALA A 471 14.78 -10.45 -33.96
C ALA A 471 16.20 -9.90 -33.86
N GLN A 472 16.96 -10.50 -32.94
CA GLN A 472 18.38 -10.78 -33.03
C GLN A 472 19.40 -9.65 -32.89
N LEU A 473 19.94 -9.53 -31.70
CA LEU A 473 21.40 -9.51 -31.48
C LEU A 473 21.69 -10.32 -30.20
N THR A 474 22.10 -11.55 -30.41
CA THR A 474 22.62 -12.43 -29.36
C THR A 474 24.05 -12.06 -29.01
N PRO A 475 24.39 -12.14 -27.73
CA PRO A 475 25.39 -13.09 -27.27
C PRO A 475 24.75 -14.11 -26.31
N ALA A 476 25.25 -15.30 -26.43
CA ALA A 476 24.76 -16.58 -25.94
C ALA A 476 24.40 -16.60 -24.43
N THR A 477 23.32 -17.33 -24.16
CA THR A 477 22.94 -18.00 -22.90
C THR A 477 22.65 -17.14 -21.67
N THR A 478 21.42 -16.65 -21.61
CA THR A 478 20.61 -16.60 -20.40
C THR A 478 19.13 -16.67 -20.79
N GLN A 479 18.40 -17.42 -20.03
CA GLN A 479 17.00 -17.76 -20.22
C GLN A 479 16.12 -16.54 -20.43
N ASP A 480 15.26 -16.65 -21.41
CA ASP A 480 13.99 -16.04 -21.73
C ASP A 480 13.47 -14.99 -20.73
N HIS A 481 13.72 -13.70 -21.02
CA HIS A 481 12.93 -12.60 -20.53
C HIS A 481 12.34 -11.90 -21.75
N GLY A 482 11.19 -12.42 -22.20
CA GLY A 482 10.32 -11.81 -23.17
C GLY A 482 9.97 -10.37 -22.77
N VAL A 483 9.81 -9.51 -23.75
CA VAL A 483 9.23 -8.15 -23.63
C VAL A 483 8.06 -8.22 -22.64
N LEU A 484 8.19 -7.61 -21.47
CA LEU A 484 7.13 -7.60 -20.46
C LEU A 484 5.95 -6.82 -21.01
N ARG A 485 5.01 -7.54 -21.66
CA ARG A 485 3.65 -7.08 -21.85
C ARG A 485 3.16 -6.55 -20.52
N ARG A 486 2.66 -5.30 -20.44
CA ARG A 486 1.99 -4.82 -19.24
C ARG A 486 0.99 -5.89 -18.79
N LYS A 487 1.12 -6.33 -17.55
CA LYS A 487 0.18 -7.28 -16.98
C LYS A 487 -1.21 -6.64 -17.01
N ARG A 488 -2.20 -7.37 -17.50
CA ARG A 488 -3.53 -6.82 -17.75
C ARG A 488 -4.53 -7.34 -16.72
N VAL A 489 -5.12 -6.42 -15.95
CA VAL A 489 -6.21 -6.73 -15.03
C VAL A 489 -7.52 -6.30 -15.66
N LEU A 490 -8.48 -7.22 -15.75
CA LEU A 490 -9.85 -6.93 -16.13
C LEU A 490 -10.69 -6.82 -14.86
N MET A 491 -11.37 -5.70 -14.67
CA MET A 491 -12.33 -5.52 -13.59
C MET A 491 -13.75 -5.44 -14.16
N LEU A 492 -14.59 -6.39 -13.76
CA LEU A 492 -15.99 -6.46 -14.14
C LEU A 492 -16.85 -5.79 -13.06
N GLY A 493 -17.49 -4.68 -13.38
CA GLY A 493 -18.29 -3.85 -12.50
C GLY A 493 -17.60 -2.55 -12.07
N SER A 494 -18.39 -1.46 -12.03
CA SER A 494 -17.95 -0.08 -11.71
C SER A 494 -18.68 0.53 -10.51
N GLY A 495 -19.40 -0.30 -9.72
CA GLY A 495 -20.27 0.13 -8.63
C GLY A 495 -19.53 0.73 -7.42
N MET A 496 -20.27 0.92 -6.32
CA MET A 496 -19.86 1.68 -5.12
C MET A 496 -18.50 1.29 -4.50
N VAL A 497 -18.03 0.06 -4.68
CA VAL A 497 -16.77 -0.43 -4.08
C VAL A 497 -15.59 -0.45 -5.07
N ALA A 498 -15.81 -0.09 -6.34
CA ALA A 498 -14.80 -0.18 -7.39
C ALA A 498 -13.70 0.90 -7.28
N GLY A 499 -14.03 2.12 -6.83
CA GLY A 499 -13.09 3.25 -6.80
C GLY A 499 -11.74 2.94 -6.13
N PRO A 500 -11.71 2.50 -4.86
CA PRO A 500 -10.46 2.15 -4.18
C PRO A 500 -9.69 1.00 -4.83
N ALA A 501 -10.39 0.04 -5.48
CA ALA A 501 -9.75 -1.03 -6.23
C ALA A 501 -9.05 -0.47 -7.47
N VAL A 502 -9.73 0.42 -8.21
CA VAL A 502 -9.18 1.11 -9.39
C VAL A 502 -7.93 1.91 -9.00
N GLU A 503 -8.00 2.75 -7.98
CA GLU A 503 -6.85 3.54 -7.51
C GLU A 503 -5.68 2.65 -7.09
N THR A 504 -5.96 1.54 -6.38
CA THR A 504 -4.93 0.60 -5.92
C THR A 504 -4.21 -0.06 -7.09
N ILE A 505 -4.93 -0.49 -8.13
CA ILE A 505 -4.35 -1.14 -9.30
C ILE A 505 -3.67 -0.11 -10.21
N ALA A 506 -4.31 1.03 -10.45
CA ALA A 506 -3.78 2.10 -11.30
C ALA A 506 -2.50 2.74 -10.74
N SER A 507 -2.25 2.60 -9.43
CA SER A 507 -0.97 3.02 -8.82
C SER A 507 0.23 2.16 -9.27
N ARG A 508 0.00 1.02 -9.95
CA ARG A 508 1.02 0.10 -10.48
C ARG A 508 1.30 0.44 -11.95
N PRO A 509 2.47 1.00 -12.28
CA PRO A 509 2.79 1.42 -13.65
C PRO A 509 3.00 0.24 -14.62
N ASP A 510 3.30 -0.95 -14.09
CA ASP A 510 3.49 -2.21 -14.83
C ASP A 510 2.16 -2.93 -15.12
N VAL A 511 1.02 -2.41 -14.61
CA VAL A 511 -0.30 -3.00 -14.75
C VAL A 511 -1.19 -2.10 -15.60
N GLN A 512 -1.89 -2.70 -16.55
CA GLN A 512 -2.97 -2.07 -17.32
C GLN A 512 -4.31 -2.54 -16.74
N LEU A 513 -5.13 -1.60 -16.27
CA LEU A 513 -6.48 -1.90 -15.80
C LEU A 513 -7.50 -1.60 -16.89
N VAL A 514 -8.38 -2.55 -17.15
CA VAL A 514 -9.56 -2.40 -18.01
C VAL A 514 -10.81 -2.61 -17.16
N ILE A 515 -11.68 -1.61 -17.10
CA ILE A 515 -12.98 -1.70 -16.44
C ILE A 515 -14.03 -2.08 -17.48
N ALA A 516 -14.81 -3.12 -17.24
CA ALA A 516 -15.97 -3.46 -18.06
C ALA A 516 -17.24 -3.34 -17.21
N SER A 517 -18.22 -2.58 -17.69
CA SER A 517 -19.46 -2.27 -16.96
C SER A 517 -20.60 -2.00 -17.92
N ASN A 518 -21.83 -2.21 -17.46
CA ASN A 518 -23.05 -1.76 -18.13
C ASN A 518 -23.41 -0.30 -17.82
N SER A 519 -22.78 0.32 -16.79
CA SER A 519 -22.96 1.71 -16.41
C SER A 519 -21.91 2.60 -17.05
N ALA A 520 -22.24 3.24 -18.16
CA ALA A 520 -21.34 4.17 -18.86
C ALA A 520 -20.88 5.32 -17.96
N GLN A 521 -21.82 5.89 -17.19
CA GLN A 521 -21.54 7.03 -16.31
C GLN A 521 -20.50 6.70 -15.22
N GLU A 522 -20.65 5.55 -14.56
CA GLU A 522 -19.71 5.13 -13.51
C GLU A 522 -18.35 4.77 -14.08
N ALA A 523 -18.31 3.99 -15.16
CA ALA A 523 -17.05 3.59 -15.79
C ALA A 523 -16.26 4.78 -16.33
N GLN A 524 -16.93 5.74 -16.97
CA GLN A 524 -16.33 6.99 -17.45
C GLN A 524 -15.78 7.84 -16.30
N LYS A 525 -16.53 7.95 -15.20
CA LYS A 525 -16.08 8.69 -14.01
C LYS A 525 -14.77 8.10 -13.46
N LEU A 526 -14.74 6.78 -13.25
CA LEU A 526 -13.55 6.09 -12.72
C LEU A 526 -12.34 6.23 -13.65
N ALA A 527 -12.53 6.16 -14.97
CA ALA A 527 -11.47 6.35 -15.94
C ALA A 527 -11.00 7.82 -16.02
N ALA A 528 -11.90 8.79 -15.88
CA ALA A 528 -11.54 10.21 -15.85
C ALA A 528 -10.70 10.58 -14.62
N GLU A 529 -10.99 9.96 -13.49
CA GLU A 529 -10.21 10.11 -12.23
C GLU A 529 -8.87 9.37 -12.28
N ASN A 530 -8.70 8.39 -13.20
CA ASN A 530 -7.51 7.55 -13.35
C ASN A 530 -7.12 7.40 -14.83
N PRO A 531 -6.36 8.33 -15.40
CA PRO A 531 -6.11 8.39 -16.86
C PRO A 531 -5.42 7.16 -17.49
N SER A 532 -4.76 6.32 -16.68
CA SER A 532 -4.14 5.07 -17.14
C SER A 532 -5.13 3.90 -17.29
N VAL A 533 -6.39 4.11 -16.91
CA VAL A 533 -7.43 3.06 -16.87
C VAL A 533 -8.27 3.12 -18.13
N GLU A 534 -8.40 1.98 -18.79
CA GLU A 534 -9.31 1.82 -19.92
C GLU A 534 -10.69 1.37 -19.44
N TYR A 535 -11.73 1.70 -20.19
CA TYR A 535 -13.06 1.16 -19.92
C TYR A 535 -13.76 0.64 -21.18
N ARG A 536 -14.67 -0.30 -20.96
CA ARG A 536 -15.55 -0.90 -21.99
C ARG A 536 -16.97 -0.93 -21.45
N ILE A 537 -17.91 -0.55 -22.29
CA ILE A 537 -19.34 -0.64 -21.95
C ILE A 537 -19.88 -1.91 -22.62
N ILE A 538 -20.27 -2.87 -21.78
CA ILE A 538 -20.77 -4.16 -22.22
C ILE A 538 -21.97 -4.59 -21.37
N ASP A 539 -22.84 -5.42 -21.95
CA ASP A 539 -23.84 -6.13 -21.16
C ASP A 539 -23.17 -7.31 -20.44
N MET A 540 -23.21 -7.30 -19.13
CA MET A 540 -22.59 -8.35 -18.29
C MET A 540 -23.32 -9.69 -18.36
N ALA A 541 -24.55 -9.73 -18.88
CA ALA A 541 -25.30 -10.96 -19.13
C ALA A 541 -24.96 -11.60 -20.48
N ASP A 542 -24.25 -10.89 -21.37
CA ASP A 542 -23.79 -11.39 -22.66
C ASP A 542 -22.43 -12.07 -22.52
N GLU A 543 -22.42 -13.39 -22.37
CA GLU A 543 -21.19 -14.19 -22.31
C GLU A 543 -20.26 -13.97 -23.50
N SER A 544 -20.82 -13.71 -24.69
CA SER A 544 -20.03 -13.47 -25.92
C SER A 544 -19.23 -12.17 -25.87
N ALA A 545 -19.68 -11.18 -25.09
CA ALA A 545 -18.98 -9.92 -24.86
C ALA A 545 -17.92 -10.03 -23.74
N VAL A 546 -18.15 -10.87 -22.73
CA VAL A 546 -17.27 -11.05 -21.59
C VAL A 546 -16.06 -11.94 -21.92
N ALA A 547 -16.25 -13.05 -22.62
CA ALA A 547 -15.19 -14.04 -22.88
C ALA A 547 -13.95 -13.48 -23.59
N PRO A 548 -14.05 -12.62 -24.63
CA PRO A 548 -12.87 -12.03 -25.27
C PRO A 548 -12.05 -11.14 -24.29
N LEU A 549 -12.70 -10.38 -23.43
CA LEU A 549 -12.02 -9.53 -22.43
C LEU A 549 -11.30 -10.39 -21.40
N VAL A 550 -11.91 -11.50 -20.95
CA VAL A 550 -11.27 -12.47 -20.07
C VAL A 550 -10.04 -13.07 -20.73
N ALA A 551 -10.12 -13.44 -22.02
CA ALA A 551 -8.98 -14.03 -22.74
C ALA A 551 -7.76 -13.11 -22.80
N GLU A 552 -7.98 -11.80 -22.91
CA GLU A 552 -6.91 -10.79 -22.96
C GLU A 552 -6.32 -10.44 -21.59
N ALA A 553 -7.01 -10.75 -20.50
CA ALA A 553 -6.56 -10.44 -19.14
C ALA A 553 -5.53 -11.46 -18.63
N ASP A 554 -4.71 -11.05 -17.66
CA ASP A 554 -3.86 -11.95 -16.87
C ASP A 554 -4.56 -12.35 -15.57
N VAL A 555 -5.31 -11.42 -14.96
CA VAL A 555 -6.18 -11.65 -13.79
C VAL A 555 -7.49 -10.92 -14.00
N VAL A 556 -8.60 -11.53 -13.56
CA VAL A 556 -9.95 -10.99 -13.60
C VAL A 556 -10.43 -10.67 -12.19
N ILE A 557 -10.96 -9.48 -11.98
CA ILE A 557 -11.68 -9.08 -10.77
C ILE A 557 -13.17 -9.04 -11.11
N SER A 558 -14.00 -9.70 -10.30
CA SER A 558 -15.45 -9.61 -10.46
C SER A 558 -16.11 -8.95 -9.24
N LEU A 559 -16.60 -7.72 -9.44
CA LEU A 559 -17.43 -6.97 -8.49
C LEU A 559 -18.91 -6.98 -8.90
N LEU A 560 -19.30 -7.95 -9.69
CA LEU A 560 -20.66 -8.19 -10.15
C LEU A 560 -21.53 -8.80 -9.03
N PRO A 561 -22.85 -8.85 -9.19
CA PRO A 561 -23.73 -9.64 -8.34
C PRO A 561 -23.30 -11.13 -8.30
N ALA A 562 -23.41 -11.76 -7.14
CA ALA A 562 -22.92 -13.12 -6.88
C ALA A 562 -23.45 -14.17 -7.87
N THR A 563 -24.64 -13.98 -8.42
CA THR A 563 -25.26 -14.88 -9.42
C THR A 563 -24.52 -14.93 -10.75
N LEU A 564 -23.69 -13.92 -11.07
CA LEU A 564 -22.93 -13.85 -12.31
C LEU A 564 -21.50 -14.41 -12.18
N HIS A 565 -21.01 -14.63 -10.96
CA HIS A 565 -19.65 -15.15 -10.77
C HIS A 565 -19.41 -16.52 -11.40
N PRO A 566 -20.33 -17.51 -11.39
CA PRO A 566 -20.10 -18.79 -12.03
C PRO A 566 -19.84 -18.67 -13.53
N VAL A 567 -20.54 -17.78 -14.24
CA VAL A 567 -20.34 -17.53 -15.67
C VAL A 567 -18.96 -16.95 -15.95
N VAL A 568 -18.54 -15.97 -15.14
CA VAL A 568 -17.19 -15.39 -15.25
C VAL A 568 -16.11 -16.44 -14.92
N ALA A 569 -16.34 -17.29 -13.91
CA ALA A 569 -15.43 -18.35 -13.53
C ALA A 569 -15.26 -19.41 -14.64
N GLU A 570 -16.34 -19.79 -15.33
CA GLU A 570 -16.29 -20.66 -16.49
C GLU A 570 -15.43 -20.07 -17.62
N ALA A 571 -15.59 -18.79 -17.92
CA ALA A 571 -14.76 -18.10 -18.89
C ALA A 571 -13.27 -18.08 -18.43
N CYS A 572 -13.02 -17.84 -17.14
CA CYS A 572 -11.68 -17.86 -16.58
C CYS A 572 -11.02 -19.25 -16.68
N ILE A 573 -11.73 -20.33 -16.39
CA ILE A 573 -11.24 -21.70 -16.53
C ILE A 573 -10.91 -21.98 -18.01
N SER A 574 -11.83 -21.65 -18.93
CA SER A 574 -11.67 -21.90 -20.36
C SER A 574 -10.47 -21.19 -20.96
N HIS A 575 -10.17 -19.97 -20.49
CA HIS A 575 -9.05 -19.15 -20.95
C HIS A 575 -7.81 -19.24 -20.05
N LYS A 576 -7.82 -20.12 -19.02
CA LYS A 576 -6.73 -20.31 -18.03
C LYS A 576 -6.34 -19.00 -17.34
N LYS A 577 -7.33 -18.23 -16.91
CA LYS A 577 -7.16 -16.94 -16.19
C LYS A 577 -7.59 -17.10 -14.75
N HIS A 578 -7.00 -16.32 -13.87
CA HIS A 578 -7.36 -16.31 -12.46
C HIS A 578 -8.51 -15.32 -12.20
N LEU A 579 -9.38 -15.64 -11.25
CA LEU A 579 -10.51 -14.80 -10.83
C LEU A 579 -10.35 -14.42 -9.36
N VAL A 580 -10.64 -13.16 -9.03
CA VAL A 580 -10.74 -12.65 -7.65
C VAL A 580 -12.10 -11.98 -7.45
N THR A 581 -12.81 -12.30 -6.36
CA THR A 581 -14.10 -11.68 -6.01
C THR A 581 -14.30 -11.56 -4.50
N ALA A 582 -15.08 -10.57 -4.09
CA ALA A 582 -15.42 -10.31 -2.68
C ALA A 582 -16.59 -11.19 -2.16
N SER A 583 -17.23 -11.97 -3.01
CA SER A 583 -18.44 -12.73 -2.65
C SER A 583 -18.10 -14.06 -1.99
N TYR A 584 -19.04 -14.54 -1.14
CA TYR A 584 -18.98 -15.89 -0.57
C TYR A 584 -18.90 -16.98 -1.63
N ILE A 585 -18.22 -18.08 -1.32
CA ILE A 585 -18.19 -19.29 -2.17
C ILE A 585 -19.58 -19.90 -2.22
N SER A 586 -20.26 -19.75 -3.36
CA SER A 586 -21.54 -20.39 -3.61
C SER A 586 -21.39 -21.85 -4.05
N ASP A 587 -22.46 -22.67 -3.96
CA ASP A 587 -22.42 -24.07 -4.41
C ASP A 587 -22.05 -24.21 -5.89
N PRO A 588 -22.57 -23.37 -6.83
CA PRO A 588 -22.11 -23.38 -8.21
C PRO A 588 -20.61 -23.07 -8.36
N MET A 589 -20.06 -22.13 -7.56
CA MET A 589 -18.63 -21.87 -7.55
C MET A 589 -17.84 -23.07 -7.02
N ARG A 590 -18.28 -23.67 -5.92
CA ARG A 590 -17.65 -24.85 -5.31
C ARG A 590 -17.59 -26.03 -6.28
N ALA A 591 -18.61 -26.22 -7.11
CA ALA A 591 -18.65 -27.28 -8.13
C ALA A 591 -17.56 -27.13 -9.21
N LEU A 592 -16.95 -25.95 -9.36
CA LEU A 592 -15.90 -25.67 -10.33
C LEU A 592 -14.48 -26.01 -9.81
N ASP A 593 -14.34 -26.42 -8.53
CA ASP A 593 -13.03 -26.57 -7.87
C ASP A 593 -12.08 -27.51 -8.63
N GLN A 594 -12.52 -28.71 -8.95
CA GLN A 594 -11.67 -29.69 -9.65
C GLN A 594 -11.29 -29.21 -11.04
N ARG A 595 -12.23 -28.64 -11.78
CA ARG A 595 -11.98 -28.12 -13.14
C ARG A 595 -11.00 -26.95 -13.13
N ALA A 596 -11.09 -26.08 -12.11
CA ALA A 596 -10.15 -24.98 -11.93
C ALA A 596 -8.75 -25.50 -11.59
N LYS A 597 -8.64 -26.53 -10.73
CA LYS A 597 -7.37 -27.21 -10.42
C LYS A 597 -6.73 -27.84 -11.67
N ASP A 598 -7.51 -28.56 -12.46
CA ASP A 598 -7.04 -29.23 -13.67
C ASP A 598 -6.57 -28.21 -14.73
N ALA A 599 -7.21 -27.05 -14.79
CA ALA A 599 -6.80 -25.94 -15.66
C ALA A 599 -5.63 -25.09 -15.11
N GLY A 600 -5.17 -25.33 -13.88
CA GLY A 600 -4.17 -24.52 -13.19
C GLY A 600 -4.67 -23.12 -12.79
N VAL A 601 -5.98 -22.93 -12.66
CA VAL A 601 -6.65 -21.67 -12.39
C VAL A 601 -6.94 -21.50 -10.90
N LEU A 602 -6.81 -20.27 -10.38
CA LEU A 602 -7.30 -19.87 -9.08
C LEU A 602 -8.61 -19.11 -9.25
N LEU A 603 -9.65 -19.55 -8.55
CA LEU A 603 -10.91 -18.86 -8.37
C LEU A 603 -10.98 -18.40 -6.90
N LEU A 604 -10.39 -17.22 -6.62
CA LEU A 604 -10.28 -16.69 -5.28
C LEU A 604 -11.53 -15.90 -4.92
N ASN A 605 -12.25 -16.38 -3.95
CA ASN A 605 -13.47 -15.79 -3.41
C ASN A 605 -13.20 -15.22 -2.02
N GLU A 606 -14.18 -14.54 -1.46
CA GLU A 606 -14.16 -14.09 -0.07
C GLU A 606 -12.98 -13.12 0.22
N ILE A 607 -12.73 -12.20 -0.71
CA ILE A 607 -11.69 -11.17 -0.58
C ILE A 607 -12.30 -9.77 -0.51
N GLY A 608 -13.20 -9.58 0.44
CA GLY A 608 -13.82 -8.29 0.75
C GLY A 608 -13.59 -7.91 2.20
N LEU A 609 -14.66 -7.46 2.86
CA LEU A 609 -14.67 -7.14 4.29
C LEU A 609 -15.17 -8.32 5.12
N ASP A 610 -16.41 -8.76 4.91
CA ASP A 610 -17.10 -9.89 5.47
C ASP A 610 -18.04 -10.49 4.37
N PRO A 611 -17.47 -11.42 3.60
CA PRO A 611 -16.22 -12.18 3.82
C PRO A 611 -14.97 -11.50 3.23
N GLY A 612 -13.85 -11.64 3.95
CA GLY A 612 -12.55 -11.22 3.46
C GLY A 612 -11.58 -10.79 4.55
N ILE A 613 -11.56 -9.53 4.96
CA ILE A 613 -10.69 -9.05 6.06
C ILE A 613 -10.96 -9.83 7.34
N ASP A 614 -12.20 -10.19 7.60
CA ASP A 614 -12.61 -11.03 8.74
C ASP A 614 -11.94 -12.40 8.72
N HIS A 615 -11.86 -13.07 7.57
CA HIS A 615 -11.15 -14.33 7.41
C HIS A 615 -9.64 -14.16 7.53
N CYS A 616 -9.10 -13.18 6.81
CA CYS A 616 -7.66 -12.90 6.82
C CYS A 616 -7.14 -12.64 8.23
N SER A 617 -7.81 -11.75 8.98
CA SER A 617 -7.40 -11.37 10.34
C SER A 617 -7.62 -12.51 11.34
N ALA A 618 -8.72 -13.26 11.22
CA ALA A 618 -8.98 -14.44 12.03
C ALA A 618 -7.90 -15.50 11.84
N MET A 619 -7.55 -15.83 10.59
CA MET A 619 -6.54 -16.86 10.29
C MET A 619 -5.16 -16.47 10.78
N ARG A 620 -4.73 -15.22 10.55
CA ARG A 620 -3.44 -14.73 11.08
C ARG A 620 -3.37 -14.90 12.61
N LEU A 621 -4.43 -14.49 13.31
CA LEU A 621 -4.47 -14.58 14.77
C LEU A 621 -4.53 -16.03 15.27
N LEU A 622 -5.29 -16.90 14.60
CA LEU A 622 -5.38 -18.32 14.92
C LEU A 622 -4.05 -19.06 14.68
N ASP A 623 -3.33 -18.73 13.61
CA ASP A 623 -2.00 -19.29 13.34
C ASP A 623 -0.97 -18.82 14.38
N GLU A 624 -1.05 -17.55 14.83
CA GLU A 624 -0.23 -17.05 15.93
C GLU A 624 -0.54 -17.81 17.25
N ILE A 625 -1.82 -17.99 17.60
CA ILE A 625 -2.26 -18.74 18.79
C ILE A 625 -1.74 -20.17 18.71
N LYS A 626 -1.89 -20.83 17.58
CA LYS A 626 -1.42 -22.20 17.35
C LYS A 626 0.10 -22.31 17.47
N SER A 627 0.84 -21.33 16.97
CA SER A 627 2.31 -21.29 17.07
C SER A 627 2.79 -21.21 18.53
N LYS A 628 1.99 -20.61 19.42
CA LYS A 628 2.25 -20.54 20.86
C LYS A 628 1.85 -21.83 21.60
N GLY A 629 1.31 -22.83 20.92
CA GLY A 629 0.85 -24.09 21.52
C GLY A 629 -0.44 -23.95 22.34
N GLU A 630 -1.20 -22.88 22.14
CA GLU A 630 -2.46 -22.63 22.84
C GLU A 630 -3.64 -23.28 22.11
N ARG A 631 -4.61 -23.78 22.86
CA ARG A 631 -5.82 -24.40 22.34
C ARG A 631 -6.98 -23.40 22.35
N THR A 632 -7.57 -23.14 21.22
CA THR A 632 -8.76 -22.28 21.09
C THR A 632 -10.00 -22.97 21.71
N THR A 633 -10.70 -22.26 22.59
CA THR A 633 -11.93 -22.74 23.26
C THR A 633 -13.16 -21.96 22.90
N SER A 634 -12.99 -20.73 22.39
CA SER A 634 -14.08 -19.85 21.95
C SER A 634 -13.62 -18.97 20.81
N PHE A 635 -14.49 -18.78 19.83
CA PHE A 635 -14.32 -17.86 18.71
C PHE A 635 -15.60 -17.06 18.47
N ILE A 636 -15.51 -15.74 18.60
CA ILE A 636 -16.61 -14.79 18.35
C ILE A 636 -16.09 -13.75 17.35
N SER A 637 -16.86 -13.51 16.29
CA SER A 637 -16.54 -12.52 15.25
C SER A 637 -17.78 -11.74 14.83
N PHE A 638 -17.72 -10.42 14.93
CA PHE A 638 -18.80 -9.54 14.49
C PHE A 638 -18.27 -8.43 13.58
N CYS A 639 -19.05 -8.15 12.51
CA CYS A 639 -18.72 -7.12 11.55
C CYS A 639 -19.95 -6.26 11.22
N GLY A 640 -19.77 -4.96 11.01
CA GLY A 640 -20.83 -4.06 10.58
C GLY A 640 -20.34 -2.91 9.73
N GLY A 641 -21.06 -2.63 8.63
CA GLY A 641 -21.00 -1.37 7.91
C GLY A 641 -22.12 -0.47 8.38
N LEU A 642 -21.80 0.71 8.85
CA LEU A 642 -22.64 1.61 9.65
C LEU A 642 -22.44 3.06 9.20
N PRO A 643 -23.33 4.00 9.44
CA PRO A 643 -22.98 5.40 9.42
C PRO A 643 -22.02 5.72 10.57
N ALA A 644 -21.12 6.67 10.39
CA ALA A 644 -20.36 7.21 11.51
C ALA A 644 -21.30 7.77 12.59
N PRO A 645 -20.87 7.83 13.87
CA PRO A 645 -21.76 8.28 14.96
C PRO A 645 -22.47 9.60 14.66
N GLU A 646 -21.77 10.56 14.07
CA GLU A 646 -22.32 11.87 13.68
C GLU A 646 -23.35 11.79 12.53
N ALA A 647 -23.31 10.77 11.71
CA ALA A 647 -24.20 10.54 10.58
C ALA A 647 -25.36 9.55 10.91
N SER A 648 -25.42 9.05 12.16
CA SER A 648 -26.45 8.10 12.63
C SER A 648 -27.70 8.80 13.22
N ASN A 649 -27.90 10.06 12.94
CA ASN A 649 -28.91 10.96 13.51
C ASN A 649 -30.31 10.81 12.92
N ASN A 650 -30.75 9.60 12.65
CA ASN A 650 -32.10 9.29 12.17
C ASN A 650 -32.72 8.13 12.99
N PRO A 651 -34.04 7.91 12.96
CA PRO A 651 -34.70 6.89 13.79
C PRO A 651 -34.22 5.44 13.52
N PHE A 652 -33.69 5.16 12.31
CA PHE A 652 -33.10 3.87 11.99
C PHE A 652 -31.68 3.76 12.54
N LYS A 653 -31.01 4.86 12.87
CA LYS A 653 -29.59 4.94 13.18
C LYS A 653 -28.75 4.20 12.12
N TYR A 654 -29.18 4.22 10.88
CA TYR A 654 -28.59 3.50 9.78
C TYR A 654 -28.63 4.30 8.48
N LYS A 655 -27.64 4.08 7.62
CA LYS A 655 -27.56 4.51 6.23
C LYS A 655 -26.89 3.43 5.41
N PHE A 656 -27.23 3.35 4.13
CA PHE A 656 -26.72 2.30 3.26
C PHE A 656 -25.45 2.74 2.52
N SER A 657 -24.34 2.09 2.79
CA SER A 657 -23.09 2.17 2.03
C SER A 657 -22.93 1.03 1.01
N TRP A 658 -23.95 0.15 0.91
CA TRP A 658 -24.04 -0.96 -0.02
C TRP A 658 -25.50 -1.27 -0.34
N SER A 659 -25.80 -2.37 -1.05
CA SER A 659 -27.16 -2.70 -1.54
C SER A 659 -28.20 -2.76 -0.43
N PRO A 660 -29.19 -1.83 -0.37
CA PRO A 660 -30.25 -1.84 0.63
C PRO A 660 -31.10 -3.12 0.59
N ARG A 661 -31.43 -3.62 -0.61
CA ARG A 661 -32.17 -4.86 -0.80
C ARG A 661 -31.42 -6.04 -0.18
N ALA A 662 -30.12 -6.19 -0.47
CA ALA A 662 -29.31 -7.28 0.07
C ALA A 662 -29.19 -7.21 1.60
N ALA A 663 -29.06 -6.00 2.16
CA ALA A 663 -29.00 -5.81 3.61
C ALA A 663 -30.30 -6.22 4.32
N LEU A 664 -31.47 -5.82 3.79
CA LEU A 664 -32.77 -6.21 4.35
C LEU A 664 -33.05 -7.71 4.17
N THR A 665 -32.69 -8.30 3.02
CA THR A 665 -32.79 -9.74 2.77
C THR A 665 -31.93 -10.54 3.75
N ALA A 666 -30.69 -10.11 4.01
CA ALA A 666 -29.79 -10.77 4.95
C ALA A 666 -30.36 -10.82 6.38
N ILE A 667 -31.04 -9.77 6.80
CA ILE A 667 -31.68 -9.68 8.13
C ILE A 667 -32.93 -10.58 8.23
N SER A 668 -33.70 -10.71 7.14
CA SER A 668 -35.01 -11.33 7.17
C SER A 668 -35.05 -12.78 6.66
N GLN A 669 -34.10 -13.18 5.81
CA GLN A 669 -34.16 -14.49 5.11
C GLN A 669 -33.06 -15.46 5.51
N ASN A 670 -32.01 -15.03 6.26
CA ASN A 670 -30.95 -15.93 6.69
C ASN A 670 -31.30 -16.60 8.02
N PRO A 671 -31.25 -17.93 8.13
CA PRO A 671 -31.23 -18.62 9.41
C PRO A 671 -29.89 -18.42 10.09
N ALA A 672 -29.80 -18.72 11.38
CA ALA A 672 -28.55 -18.70 12.11
C ALA A 672 -28.30 -20.03 12.81
N LEU A 673 -27.08 -20.57 12.68
CA LEU A 673 -26.62 -21.77 13.35
C LEU A 673 -25.27 -21.47 14.00
N PHE A 674 -25.21 -21.58 15.33
CA PHE A 674 -24.01 -21.22 16.09
C PHE A 674 -23.93 -22.05 17.38
N ARG A 675 -22.77 -22.02 18.06
CA ARG A 675 -22.55 -22.70 19.36
C ARG A 675 -22.18 -21.66 20.41
N LEU A 676 -22.80 -21.77 21.59
CA LEU A 676 -22.48 -20.99 22.77
C LEU A 676 -22.35 -21.92 23.99
N ASP A 677 -21.20 -21.81 24.70
CA ASP A 677 -20.90 -22.59 25.92
C ASP A 677 -21.20 -24.10 25.76
N GLY A 678 -20.89 -24.66 24.60
CA GLY A 678 -21.12 -26.06 24.25
C GLY A 678 -22.52 -26.37 23.70
N GLU A 679 -23.48 -25.46 23.80
CA GLU A 679 -24.84 -25.65 23.28
C GLU A 679 -24.98 -25.13 21.86
N THR A 680 -25.56 -25.94 20.98
CA THR A 680 -25.80 -25.55 19.59
C THR A 680 -27.21 -24.94 19.44
N HIS A 681 -27.26 -23.73 18.90
CA HIS A 681 -28.48 -22.98 18.64
C HIS A 681 -28.76 -22.92 17.14
N SER A 682 -29.97 -23.31 16.77
CA SER A 682 -30.48 -23.21 15.38
C SER A 682 -31.69 -22.31 15.38
N LEU A 683 -31.60 -21.16 14.72
CA LEU A 683 -32.65 -20.14 14.66
C LEU A 683 -33.19 -20.07 13.21
N LYS A 684 -34.51 -20.13 13.06
CA LYS A 684 -35.15 -19.93 11.76
C LYS A 684 -35.02 -18.47 11.32
N ALA A 685 -34.92 -18.29 10.01
CA ALA A 685 -34.89 -16.96 9.40
C ALA A 685 -36.06 -16.07 9.84
N GLY A 686 -35.83 -14.78 9.84
CA GLY A 686 -36.85 -13.77 10.14
C GLY A 686 -37.06 -13.55 11.64
N GLN A 687 -38.27 -13.74 12.15
CA GLN A 687 -38.63 -13.34 13.50
C GLN A 687 -37.75 -13.99 14.57
N GLU A 688 -37.41 -15.28 14.44
CA GLU A 688 -36.67 -15.99 15.45
C GLU A 688 -35.23 -15.46 15.60
N VAL A 689 -34.58 -15.16 14.48
CA VAL A 689 -33.25 -14.53 14.48
C VAL A 689 -33.32 -13.12 15.10
N LEU A 690 -34.29 -12.29 14.70
CA LEU A 690 -34.49 -10.94 15.23
C LEU A 690 -34.84 -10.92 16.73
N ASP A 691 -35.60 -11.91 17.20
CA ASP A 691 -35.93 -12.07 18.62
C ASP A 691 -34.75 -12.51 19.50
N ASN A 692 -33.69 -13.03 18.87
CA ASN A 692 -32.50 -13.53 19.55
C ASN A 692 -31.25 -12.68 19.23
N HIS A 693 -31.41 -11.39 18.89
CA HIS A 693 -30.28 -10.47 18.78
C HIS A 693 -29.62 -10.19 20.16
N PHE A 694 -28.35 -9.86 20.14
CA PHE A 694 -27.57 -9.42 21.30
C PHE A 694 -27.78 -7.92 21.50
N PRO A 695 -28.46 -7.46 22.55
CA PRO A 695 -28.88 -6.05 22.69
C PRO A 695 -27.76 -5.11 23.07
N ALA A 696 -26.62 -5.61 23.52
CA ALA A 696 -25.43 -4.86 23.85
C ALA A 696 -24.20 -5.63 23.37
N PHE A 697 -23.40 -4.97 22.54
CA PHE A 697 -22.17 -5.52 21.98
C PHE A 697 -21.10 -4.41 21.92
N PRO A 698 -20.32 -4.23 22.99
CA PRO A 698 -19.28 -3.21 23.01
C PRO A 698 -18.08 -3.62 22.15
N VAL A 699 -17.64 -2.73 21.28
CA VAL A 699 -16.43 -2.88 20.48
C VAL A 699 -15.36 -1.91 20.99
N LYS A 700 -14.26 -2.46 21.51
CA LYS A 700 -13.14 -1.68 22.05
C LYS A 700 -12.18 -1.27 20.93
N ASN A 701 -11.98 0.06 20.76
CA ASN A 701 -11.03 0.65 19.82
C ASN A 701 -9.98 1.46 20.58
N GLY A 702 -9.02 0.78 21.21
CA GLY A 702 -8.10 1.40 22.14
C GLY A 702 -8.81 1.81 23.43
N GLN A 703 -8.85 3.12 23.75
CA GLN A 703 -9.57 3.66 24.92
C GLN A 703 -11.05 3.96 24.62
N GLU A 704 -11.44 4.04 23.37
CA GLU A 704 -12.81 4.27 22.93
C GLU A 704 -13.62 2.97 22.97
N ILE A 705 -14.85 3.03 23.45
CA ILE A 705 -15.81 1.94 23.40
C ILE A 705 -16.98 2.37 22.55
N LEU A 706 -17.20 1.67 21.46
CA LEU A 706 -18.36 1.86 20.59
C LEU A 706 -19.44 0.85 20.97
N GLU A 707 -20.64 1.34 21.27
CA GLU A 707 -21.77 0.51 21.69
C GLU A 707 -22.61 0.12 20.48
N PHE A 708 -22.76 -1.18 20.28
CA PHE A 708 -23.58 -1.78 19.23
C PHE A 708 -24.55 -2.81 19.79
N GLU A 709 -25.40 -3.31 18.94
CA GLU A 709 -26.15 -4.55 19.11
C GLU A 709 -25.72 -5.53 18.02
N GLY A 710 -25.80 -6.83 18.28
CA GLY A 710 -25.33 -7.89 17.39
C GLY A 710 -26.48 -8.79 16.94
N LEU A 711 -26.43 -9.25 15.68
CA LEU A 711 -27.34 -10.27 15.15
C LEU A 711 -26.51 -11.48 14.70
N PRO A 712 -26.82 -12.71 15.18
CA PRO A 712 -26.15 -13.91 14.67
C PRO A 712 -26.42 -14.07 13.18
N ASN A 713 -25.40 -14.49 12.42
CA ASN A 713 -25.47 -14.51 10.96
C ASN A 713 -25.11 -15.88 10.40
N ARG A 714 -26.04 -16.48 9.62
CA ARG A 714 -25.84 -17.71 8.84
C ARG A 714 -25.35 -18.91 9.67
N ASP A 715 -24.73 -19.90 9.02
CA ASP A 715 -24.08 -21.04 9.67
C ASP A 715 -22.65 -20.69 10.09
N SER A 716 -22.47 -20.46 11.38
CA SER A 716 -21.13 -20.23 11.97
C SER A 716 -20.34 -21.52 12.12
N LEU A 717 -20.98 -22.71 12.21
CA LEU A 717 -20.30 -23.95 12.52
C LEU A 717 -19.42 -24.48 11.40
N GLN A 718 -19.74 -24.15 10.13
CA GLN A 718 -18.90 -24.50 8.99
C GLN A 718 -17.46 -23.98 9.12
N TYR A 719 -17.27 -22.86 9.82
CA TYR A 719 -15.96 -22.25 10.00
C TYR A 719 -15.09 -22.98 11.03
N ILE A 720 -15.64 -23.90 11.84
CA ILE A 720 -14.84 -24.77 12.69
C ILE A 720 -13.85 -25.56 11.85
N THR A 721 -14.33 -26.16 10.76
CA THR A 721 -13.48 -26.90 9.82
C THR A 721 -12.62 -25.98 8.96
N GLN A 722 -13.18 -24.89 8.45
CA GLN A 722 -12.45 -23.95 7.57
C GLN A 722 -11.27 -23.25 8.26
N TYR A 723 -11.41 -22.95 9.56
CA TYR A 723 -10.36 -22.32 10.35
C TYR A 723 -9.44 -23.31 11.08
N GLY A 724 -9.68 -24.62 10.91
CA GLY A 724 -8.90 -25.67 11.59
C GLY A 724 -9.06 -25.64 13.12
N LEU A 725 -10.23 -25.24 13.62
CA LEU A 725 -10.55 -25.16 15.04
C LEU A 725 -10.91 -26.55 15.60
N PRO A 726 -10.74 -26.77 16.93
CA PRO A 726 -11.17 -28.00 17.57
C PRO A 726 -12.67 -28.24 17.35
N GLN A 727 -13.06 -29.48 17.02
CA GLN A 727 -14.47 -29.83 16.77
C GLN A 727 -15.34 -29.64 18.02
N GLU A 728 -14.73 -29.77 19.21
CA GLU A 728 -15.35 -29.61 20.53
C GLU A 728 -15.30 -28.16 21.05
N ILE A 729 -14.96 -27.18 20.19
CA ILE A 729 -14.93 -25.77 20.60
C ILE A 729 -16.23 -25.37 21.29
N GLY A 730 -16.12 -24.74 22.47
CA GLY A 730 -17.30 -24.42 23.29
C GLY A 730 -18.15 -23.30 22.70
N THR A 731 -17.53 -22.31 22.04
CA THR A 731 -18.24 -21.19 21.42
C THR A 731 -17.74 -20.95 20.00
N MET A 732 -18.67 -20.91 19.05
CA MET A 732 -18.41 -20.53 17.66
C MET A 732 -19.58 -19.67 17.17
N LEU A 733 -19.32 -18.35 17.06
CA LEU A 733 -20.35 -17.37 16.76
C LEU A 733 -19.82 -16.29 15.80
N ARG A 734 -20.54 -16.08 14.71
CA ARG A 734 -20.33 -14.95 13.80
C ARG A 734 -21.61 -14.14 13.69
N GLY A 735 -21.50 -12.82 13.54
CA GLY A 735 -22.67 -11.96 13.50
C GLY A 735 -22.42 -10.59 12.89
N THR A 736 -23.48 -9.83 12.86
CA THR A 736 -23.55 -8.50 12.25
C THR A 736 -23.83 -7.44 13.31
N LEU A 737 -23.12 -6.31 13.26
CA LEU A 737 -23.26 -5.17 14.17
C LEU A 737 -24.23 -4.13 13.61
N ARG A 738 -25.06 -3.54 14.52
CA ARG A 738 -25.87 -2.35 14.27
C ARG A 738 -25.87 -1.45 15.50
N TYR A 739 -26.32 -0.20 15.35
CA TYR A 739 -26.54 0.66 16.51
C TYR A 739 -27.75 0.20 17.32
N PRO A 740 -27.74 0.40 18.66
CA PRO A 740 -28.81 -0.06 19.53
C PRO A 740 -30.19 0.48 19.13
N GLY A 741 -31.16 -0.43 19.02
CA GLY A 741 -32.54 -0.16 18.61
C GLY A 741 -32.88 -0.53 17.18
N PHE A 742 -31.90 -0.77 16.30
CA PHE A 742 -32.12 -1.10 14.90
C PHE A 742 -32.86 -2.45 14.74
N PHE A 743 -32.42 -3.51 15.43
CA PHE A 743 -33.05 -4.82 15.28
C PHE A 743 -34.48 -4.86 15.89
N ASN A 744 -34.73 -4.07 16.93
CA ASN A 744 -36.09 -3.93 17.45
C ASN A 744 -37.02 -3.28 16.40
N LEU A 745 -36.54 -2.25 15.70
CA LEU A 745 -37.29 -1.59 14.62
C LEU A 745 -37.49 -2.58 13.44
N MET A 746 -36.47 -3.31 13.00
CA MET A 746 -36.58 -4.31 11.94
C MET A 746 -37.51 -5.46 12.30
N ARG A 747 -37.56 -5.87 13.56
CA ARG A 747 -38.53 -6.85 14.07
C ARG A 747 -39.98 -6.36 13.90
N THR A 748 -40.22 -5.08 14.17
CA THR A 748 -41.54 -4.48 13.95
C THR A 748 -41.85 -4.42 12.46
N CYS A 749 -40.88 -4.01 11.61
CA CYS A 749 -41.05 -4.05 10.15
C CYS A 749 -41.35 -5.46 9.62
N TYR A 750 -40.69 -6.49 10.17
CA TYR A 750 -40.94 -7.88 9.79
C TYR A 750 -42.36 -8.33 10.11
N LYS A 751 -42.82 -8.05 11.33
CA LYS A 751 -44.19 -8.39 11.76
C LYS A 751 -45.27 -7.68 10.94
N LEU A 752 -44.98 -6.49 10.47
CA LEU A 752 -45.86 -5.68 9.61
C LEU A 752 -45.76 -6.03 8.11
N GLY A 753 -44.92 -7.01 7.74
CA GLY A 753 -44.83 -7.47 6.37
C GLY A 753 -43.86 -6.73 5.47
N LEU A 754 -43.25 -5.66 5.94
CA LEU A 754 -42.32 -4.82 5.13
C LEU A 754 -41.07 -5.57 4.66
N LEU A 755 -40.71 -6.66 5.31
CA LEU A 755 -39.55 -7.50 4.93
C LEU A 755 -39.94 -8.77 4.19
N ASN A 756 -41.21 -8.87 3.70
CA ASN A 756 -41.69 -10.02 2.96
C ASN A 756 -41.23 -9.97 1.48
N THR A 757 -40.64 -11.07 1.01
CA THR A 757 -40.16 -11.23 -0.37
C THR A 757 -41.17 -11.90 -1.28
N THR A 758 -42.24 -12.45 -0.72
CA THR A 758 -43.35 -13.12 -1.45
C THR A 758 -44.59 -12.22 -1.57
N GLY A 759 -45.31 -12.39 -2.61
CA GLY A 759 -46.48 -11.53 -2.92
C GLY A 759 -46.02 -10.20 -3.57
N THR A 760 -47.00 -9.52 -4.17
CA THR A 760 -46.74 -8.22 -4.83
C THR A 760 -47.78 -7.21 -4.33
N ILE A 761 -47.32 -5.97 -4.13
CA ILE A 761 -48.10 -4.81 -3.76
C ILE A 761 -47.98 -3.73 -4.83
N ARG A 762 -49.07 -3.02 -5.11
CA ARG A 762 -49.09 -1.83 -5.96
C ARG A 762 -49.48 -0.64 -5.11
N LEU A 763 -48.66 0.41 -5.14
CA LEU A 763 -48.84 1.61 -4.31
C LEU A 763 -49.43 2.74 -5.15
N GLU A 764 -50.47 3.41 -4.65
CA GLU A 764 -50.96 4.66 -5.21
C GLU A 764 -50.26 5.88 -4.57
N LYS A 765 -49.85 5.74 -3.33
CA LYS A 765 -49.08 6.71 -2.54
C LYS A 765 -48.21 5.95 -1.54
N TRP A 766 -47.12 6.60 -1.10
CA TRP A 766 -46.22 5.98 -0.13
C TRP A 766 -46.85 5.66 1.23
N ALA A 767 -47.90 6.36 1.63
CA ALA A 767 -48.67 6.06 2.83
C ALA A 767 -49.33 4.66 2.80
N ASP A 768 -49.54 4.09 1.62
CA ASP A 768 -50.20 2.78 1.47
C ASP A 768 -49.21 1.62 1.69
N LEU A 769 -47.91 1.89 1.82
CA LEU A 769 -46.86 0.88 1.94
C LEU A 769 -47.10 -0.08 3.10
N VAL A 770 -47.30 0.45 4.31
CA VAL A 770 -47.47 -0.36 5.54
C VAL A 770 -48.78 -1.16 5.50
N PRO A 771 -49.94 -0.55 5.23
CA PRO A 771 -51.20 -1.30 5.12
C PRO A 771 -51.19 -2.38 4.04
N SER A 772 -50.60 -2.07 2.86
CA SER A 772 -50.51 -3.03 1.76
C SER A 772 -49.57 -4.22 2.08
N ALA A 773 -48.45 -3.93 2.74
CA ALA A 773 -47.52 -4.98 3.16
C ALA A 773 -48.13 -5.91 4.22
N TYR A 774 -48.86 -5.35 5.17
CA TYR A 774 -49.56 -6.11 6.20
C TYR A 774 -50.66 -7.01 5.60
N SER A 775 -51.49 -6.43 4.70
CA SER A 775 -52.56 -7.17 4.01
C SER A 775 -52.03 -8.30 3.13
N ALA A 776 -50.86 -8.15 2.54
CA ALA A 776 -50.21 -9.18 1.74
C ALA A 776 -49.81 -10.42 2.54
N ILE A 777 -49.65 -10.31 3.87
CA ILE A 777 -49.30 -11.46 4.73
C ILE A 777 -50.54 -12.04 5.42
N HIS A 778 -51.44 -11.17 5.93
CA HIS A 778 -52.51 -11.58 6.84
C HIS A 778 -53.87 -11.74 6.16
N GLY A 779 -54.03 -11.32 4.90
CA GLY A 779 -55.26 -11.46 4.14
C GLY A 779 -56.40 -10.61 4.76
N GLY A 780 -56.70 -9.47 4.22
CA GLY A 780 -57.77 -8.58 4.68
C GLY A 780 -57.46 -7.13 4.46
N ALA A 781 -58.45 -6.27 4.21
CA ALA A 781 -58.26 -4.87 4.09
C ALA A 781 -57.97 -4.23 5.48
N SER A 782 -56.75 -3.76 5.68
CA SER A 782 -56.36 -2.94 6.85
C SER A 782 -56.50 -1.46 6.49
N GLU A 783 -57.39 -0.76 7.14
CA GLU A 783 -57.69 0.63 6.81
C GLU A 783 -56.80 1.65 7.54
N ASN A 784 -56.10 1.23 8.62
CA ASN A 784 -55.31 2.17 9.43
C ASN A 784 -54.07 1.53 10.05
N VAL A 785 -52.89 2.21 9.92
CA VAL A 785 -51.61 1.77 10.48
C VAL A 785 -51.66 1.66 12.01
N ASP A 786 -52.35 2.56 12.70
CA ASP A 786 -52.49 2.56 14.17
C ASP A 786 -53.22 1.34 14.69
N SER A 787 -54.27 0.89 14.00
CA SER A 787 -55.04 -0.32 14.34
C SER A 787 -54.16 -1.57 14.21
N VAL A 788 -53.35 -1.64 13.15
CA VAL A 788 -52.41 -2.73 12.89
C VAL A 788 -51.33 -2.79 13.96
N LEU A 789 -50.77 -1.65 14.32
CA LEU A 789 -49.69 -1.54 15.33
C LEU A 789 -50.19 -1.99 16.70
N GLY A 790 -51.39 -1.51 17.14
CA GLY A 790 -51.93 -1.85 18.46
C GLY A 790 -52.24 -3.34 18.65
N GLN A 791 -52.47 -4.07 17.55
CA GLN A 791 -52.70 -5.51 17.57
C GLN A 791 -51.43 -6.37 17.47
N THR A 792 -50.34 -5.80 16.93
CA THR A 792 -49.15 -6.55 16.48
C THR A 792 -47.95 -6.40 17.39
N VAL A 793 -47.78 -5.23 18.03
CA VAL A 793 -46.56 -4.88 18.80
C VAL A 793 -46.90 -4.14 20.09
N SER A 794 -45.89 -4.02 21.02
CA SER A 794 -46.06 -3.22 22.24
C SER A 794 -46.14 -1.72 21.92
N ALA A 795 -46.72 -0.91 22.84
CA ALA A 795 -46.80 0.54 22.68
C ALA A 795 -45.45 1.21 22.38
N GLN A 796 -44.39 0.82 23.10
CA GLN A 796 -43.06 1.36 22.88
C GLN A 796 -42.49 1.05 21.49
N GLN A 797 -42.80 -0.14 20.98
CA GLN A 797 -42.40 -0.55 19.61
C GLN A 797 -43.23 0.19 18.54
N ALA A 798 -44.51 0.40 18.82
CA ALA A 798 -45.38 1.19 17.95
C ALA A 798 -44.87 2.65 17.85
N ASP A 799 -44.52 3.29 18.98
CA ASP A 799 -43.96 4.63 19.00
C ASP A 799 -42.67 4.74 18.18
N GLN A 800 -41.72 3.84 18.43
CA GLN A 800 -40.45 3.80 17.68
C GLN A 800 -40.69 3.65 16.16
N PHE A 801 -41.62 2.77 15.77
CA PHE A 801 -41.93 2.52 14.37
C PHE A 801 -42.61 3.75 13.74
N LEU A 802 -43.59 4.35 14.43
CA LEU A 802 -44.29 5.55 13.95
C LEU A 802 -43.35 6.73 13.77
N ASP A 803 -42.40 6.89 14.69
CA ASP A 803 -41.40 7.95 14.55
C ASP A 803 -40.49 7.72 13.32
N ALA A 804 -40.14 6.47 13.03
CA ALA A 804 -39.40 6.12 11.82
C ALA A 804 -40.21 6.39 10.54
N MET A 805 -41.51 6.04 10.53
CA MET A 805 -42.40 6.29 9.38
C MET A 805 -42.70 7.78 9.17
N LYS A 806 -42.87 8.56 10.25
CA LYS A 806 -42.96 10.02 10.18
C LYS A 806 -41.69 10.62 9.59
N TRP A 807 -40.53 10.20 10.09
CA TRP A 807 -39.22 10.66 9.57
C TRP A 807 -39.06 10.37 8.08
N LEU A 808 -39.51 9.20 7.59
CA LEU A 808 -39.54 8.87 6.16
C LEU A 808 -40.52 9.77 5.37
N GLY A 809 -41.47 10.44 6.02
CA GLY A 809 -42.48 11.27 5.38
C GLY A 809 -43.64 10.47 4.74
N ILE A 810 -43.93 9.26 5.21
CA ILE A 810 -45.01 8.41 4.69
C ILE A 810 -46.22 8.37 5.60
N VAL A 811 -46.22 9.08 6.72
CA VAL A 811 -47.40 9.23 7.60
C VAL A 811 -48.15 10.51 7.17
N PRO A 812 -49.46 10.39 6.77
CA PRO A 812 -50.23 11.54 6.33
C PRO A 812 -50.35 12.64 7.40
N GLY A 813 -50.16 13.89 7.01
CA GLY A 813 -50.26 15.06 7.90
C GLY A 813 -49.09 15.27 8.86
N ALA A 814 -48.10 14.37 8.92
CA ALA A 814 -46.87 14.57 9.72
C ALA A 814 -45.78 15.22 8.87
N PRO A 815 -45.01 16.18 9.42
CA PRO A 815 -43.85 16.72 8.73
C PRO A 815 -42.78 15.61 8.58
N ALA A 816 -42.11 15.56 7.41
CA ALA A 816 -41.00 14.67 7.23
C ALA A 816 -39.80 15.11 8.08
N GLY A 817 -39.09 14.13 8.67
CA GLY A 817 -37.90 14.39 9.48
C GLY A 817 -36.63 14.60 8.66
N THR A 818 -36.74 14.72 7.34
CA THR A 818 -35.60 14.90 6.43
C THR A 818 -36.04 15.67 5.18
N ASP A 819 -35.15 16.53 4.68
CA ASP A 819 -35.37 17.33 3.45
C ASP A 819 -35.24 16.48 2.16
N VAL A 820 -34.80 15.24 2.29
CA VAL A 820 -34.72 14.32 1.15
C VAL A 820 -36.12 14.02 0.64
N PRO A 821 -36.45 14.32 -0.63
CA PRO A 821 -37.80 14.06 -1.17
C PRO A 821 -38.12 12.56 -1.21
N LEU A 822 -39.39 12.24 -1.22
CA LEU A 822 -39.83 10.87 -1.49
C LEU A 822 -39.47 10.49 -2.92
N PRO A 823 -39.00 9.26 -3.16
CA PRO A 823 -38.74 8.79 -4.51
C PRO A 823 -40.05 8.65 -5.30
N ARG A 824 -39.93 8.59 -6.61
CA ARG A 824 -41.08 8.24 -7.45
C ARG A 824 -41.62 6.86 -7.06
N LEU A 825 -42.94 6.70 -7.07
CA LEU A 825 -43.55 5.39 -6.85
C LEU A 825 -43.06 4.41 -7.93
N PRO A 826 -42.84 3.11 -7.57
CA PRO A 826 -42.56 2.09 -8.54
C PRO A 826 -43.70 1.98 -9.57
N ALA A 827 -43.36 1.90 -10.86
CA ALA A 827 -44.36 1.76 -11.93
C ALA A 827 -45.00 0.39 -11.94
N GLU A 828 -44.30 -0.62 -11.50
CA GLU A 828 -44.69 -2.03 -11.44
C GLU A 828 -45.02 -2.43 -10.01
N ALA A 829 -45.80 -3.49 -9.86
CA ALA A 829 -46.03 -4.13 -8.57
C ALA A 829 -44.76 -4.81 -8.09
N LEU A 830 -44.35 -4.52 -6.86
CA LEU A 830 -43.14 -5.04 -6.23
C LEU A 830 -43.49 -5.91 -5.02
N SER A 831 -42.53 -6.74 -4.57
CA SER A 831 -42.65 -7.33 -3.25
C SER A 831 -42.62 -6.22 -2.17
N PRO A 832 -43.22 -6.44 -0.99
CA PRO A 832 -43.17 -5.47 0.11
C PRO A 832 -41.73 -5.07 0.45
N LEU A 833 -40.80 -6.04 0.47
CA LEU A 833 -39.38 -5.78 0.73
C LEU A 833 -38.76 -4.90 -0.36
N ASP A 834 -39.04 -5.16 -1.63
CA ASP A 834 -38.48 -4.37 -2.73
C ASP A 834 -39.03 -2.92 -2.74
N ALA A 835 -40.33 -2.74 -2.45
CA ALA A 835 -40.93 -1.41 -2.30
C ALA A 835 -40.33 -0.66 -1.12
N PHE A 836 -40.15 -1.32 0.02
CA PHE A 836 -39.50 -0.73 1.19
C PHE A 836 -38.03 -0.41 0.94
N ALA A 837 -37.28 -1.32 0.32
CA ALA A 837 -35.88 -1.08 -0.06
C ALA A 837 -35.74 0.10 -1.03
N HIS A 838 -36.68 0.27 -2.00
CA HIS A 838 -36.68 1.41 -2.90
C HIS A 838 -36.88 2.74 -2.15
N LEU A 839 -37.77 2.80 -1.19
CA LEU A 839 -37.96 3.96 -0.32
C LEU A 839 -36.70 4.26 0.50
N LEU A 840 -36.14 3.25 1.18
CA LEU A 840 -34.98 3.41 2.05
C LEU A 840 -33.70 3.78 1.27
N THR A 841 -33.57 3.31 0.02
CA THR A 841 -32.44 3.69 -0.87
C THR A 841 -32.38 5.21 -1.05
N ALA A 842 -33.52 5.86 -1.22
CA ALA A 842 -33.57 7.30 -1.37
C ALA A 842 -33.36 8.04 -0.04
N LYS A 843 -34.02 7.57 1.03
CA LYS A 843 -34.08 8.28 2.32
C LYS A 843 -32.87 8.07 3.21
N LEU A 844 -32.27 6.88 3.20
CA LEU A 844 -31.11 6.50 4.04
C LEU A 844 -29.80 6.51 3.25
N ARG A 845 -29.69 7.38 2.25
CA ARG A 845 -28.41 7.63 1.55
C ARG A 845 -27.51 8.54 2.38
N PHE A 846 -26.20 8.43 2.18
CA PHE A 846 -25.24 9.40 2.70
C PHE A 846 -25.38 10.72 1.96
N LEU A 847 -25.39 11.82 2.69
CA LEU A 847 -25.37 13.18 2.16
C LEU A 847 -23.89 13.65 2.01
N PRO A 848 -23.62 14.68 1.19
CA PRO A 848 -22.27 15.24 1.10
C PRO A 848 -21.72 15.64 2.48
N GLY A 849 -20.48 15.21 2.77
CA GLY A 849 -19.82 15.44 4.06
C GLY A 849 -20.13 14.42 5.15
N GLU A 850 -21.07 13.49 4.94
CA GLU A 850 -21.32 12.39 5.88
C GLU A 850 -20.39 11.22 5.60
N ARG A 851 -19.89 10.59 6.67
CA ARG A 851 -19.01 9.42 6.60
C ARG A 851 -19.73 8.17 7.04
N ASP A 852 -19.30 7.05 6.52
CA ASP A 852 -19.61 5.73 7.04
C ASP A 852 -18.50 5.21 7.97
N LEU A 853 -18.80 4.14 8.67
CA LEU A 853 -17.95 3.43 9.61
C LEU A 853 -18.01 1.92 9.28
N VAL A 854 -16.87 1.28 9.29
CA VAL A 854 -16.75 -0.17 9.36
C VAL A 854 -16.19 -0.55 10.73
N ALA A 855 -16.88 -1.43 11.44
CA ALA A 855 -16.42 -2.04 12.69
C ALA A 855 -16.36 -3.56 12.52
N LEU A 856 -15.19 -4.15 12.76
CA LEU A 856 -14.97 -5.61 12.76
C LEU A 856 -14.22 -5.96 14.02
N THR A 857 -14.65 -6.99 14.74
CA THR A 857 -13.94 -7.45 15.94
C THR A 857 -13.98 -8.97 16.06
N HIS A 858 -12.84 -9.54 16.46
CA HIS A 858 -12.72 -10.94 16.90
C HIS A 858 -12.44 -10.97 18.41
N GLU A 859 -13.08 -11.90 19.10
CA GLU A 859 -12.71 -12.28 20.47
C GLU A 859 -12.47 -13.80 20.49
N ILE A 860 -11.23 -14.19 20.78
CA ILE A 860 -10.81 -15.60 20.80
C ILE A 860 -10.31 -15.93 22.21
N ARG A 861 -10.86 -16.96 22.83
CA ARG A 861 -10.35 -17.49 24.11
C ARG A 861 -9.56 -18.74 23.88
N THR A 862 -8.47 -18.84 24.62
CA THR A 862 -7.52 -19.94 24.56
C THR A 862 -7.19 -20.48 25.92
N LEU A 863 -6.68 -21.72 25.96
CA LEU A 863 -6.02 -22.32 27.10
C LEU A 863 -4.59 -22.67 26.70
N ASP A 864 -3.61 -22.28 27.53
CA ASP A 864 -2.23 -22.73 27.37
C ASP A 864 -2.02 -24.12 27.96
N ALA A 865 -0.81 -24.69 27.84
CA ALA A 865 -0.45 -26.01 28.35
C ALA A 865 -0.61 -26.13 29.89
N GLY A 866 -0.56 -25.01 30.61
CA GLY A 866 -0.79 -24.90 32.05
C GLY A 866 -2.24 -24.66 32.44
N SER A 867 -3.18 -24.70 31.47
CA SER A 867 -4.61 -24.40 31.65
C SER A 867 -4.92 -22.94 32.02
N ALA A 868 -3.97 -22.02 31.85
CA ALA A 868 -4.25 -20.59 32.01
C ALA A 868 -5.02 -20.06 30.78
N ALA A 869 -6.10 -19.33 31.04
CA ALA A 869 -6.95 -18.79 30.02
C ALA A 869 -6.47 -17.41 29.56
N ARG A 870 -6.55 -17.17 28.25
CA ARG A 870 -6.27 -15.86 27.62
C ARG A 870 -7.41 -15.47 26.68
N THR A 871 -7.61 -14.17 26.56
CA THR A 871 -8.51 -13.58 25.57
C THR A 871 -7.71 -12.74 24.59
N TYR A 872 -7.73 -13.11 23.35
CA TYR A 872 -7.20 -12.35 22.21
C TYR A 872 -8.33 -11.54 21.61
N ARG A 873 -8.10 -10.24 21.42
CA ARG A 873 -9.03 -9.38 20.66
C ARG A 873 -8.29 -8.76 19.49
N SER A 874 -8.92 -8.77 18.34
CA SER A 874 -8.44 -8.12 17.12
C SER A 874 -9.59 -7.27 16.59
N THR A 875 -9.38 -5.94 16.48
CA THR A 875 -10.44 -4.98 16.15
C THR A 875 -10.00 -4.05 15.04
N LEU A 876 -10.87 -3.86 14.05
CA LEU A 876 -10.79 -2.83 13.02
C LEU A 876 -11.93 -1.84 13.20
N VAL A 877 -11.60 -0.55 13.30
CA VAL A 877 -12.55 0.55 13.17
C VAL A 877 -12.03 1.48 12.07
N ALA A 878 -12.72 1.55 10.96
CA ALA A 878 -12.34 2.35 9.81
C ALA A 878 -13.46 3.32 9.43
N TYR A 879 -13.12 4.59 9.22
CA TYR A 879 -14.04 5.62 8.76
C TYR A 879 -13.87 5.89 7.26
N GLY A 880 -14.94 6.26 6.60
CA GLY A 880 -14.88 6.86 5.28
C GLY A 880 -14.10 8.18 5.29
N ASN A 881 -13.59 8.57 4.15
CA ASN A 881 -12.91 9.85 3.94
C ASN A 881 -13.62 10.64 2.82
N ASP A 882 -13.08 11.81 2.48
CA ASP A 882 -13.67 12.71 1.48
C ASP A 882 -13.80 12.08 0.08
N ARG A 883 -13.03 11.02 -0.22
CA ARG A 883 -13.03 10.35 -1.52
C ARG A 883 -13.85 9.08 -1.54
N HIS A 884 -13.73 8.25 -0.51
CA HIS A 884 -14.29 6.91 -0.48
C HIS A 884 -14.93 6.58 0.87
N SER A 885 -16.03 5.85 0.81
CA SER A 885 -16.62 5.26 2.01
C SER A 885 -15.69 4.22 2.64
N ALA A 886 -15.83 4.00 3.95
CA ALA A 886 -15.13 2.92 4.65
C ALA A 886 -15.44 1.56 4.03
N MET A 887 -16.72 1.33 3.65
CA MET A 887 -17.14 0.11 2.97
C MET A 887 -16.41 -0.07 1.64
N ALA A 888 -16.32 0.96 0.80
CA ALA A 888 -15.63 0.88 -0.48
C ALA A 888 -14.13 0.56 -0.29
N ARG A 889 -13.49 1.18 0.68
CA ARG A 889 -12.08 0.95 1.00
C ARG A 889 -11.82 -0.47 1.52
N THR A 890 -12.67 -0.98 2.43
CA THR A 890 -12.51 -2.30 3.05
C THR A 890 -12.96 -3.47 2.17
N VAL A 891 -13.61 -3.19 1.04
CA VAL A 891 -13.96 -4.21 0.04
C VAL A 891 -13.06 -4.10 -1.19
N GLY A 892 -12.89 -2.90 -1.75
CA GLY A 892 -12.16 -2.71 -3.00
C GLY A 892 -10.65 -2.90 -2.86
N ILE A 893 -10.05 -2.39 -1.78
CA ILE A 893 -8.59 -2.52 -1.58
C ILE A 893 -8.16 -3.98 -1.42
N PRO A 894 -8.79 -4.84 -0.56
CA PRO A 894 -8.39 -6.25 -0.45
C PRO A 894 -8.48 -7.01 -1.76
N VAL A 895 -9.56 -6.81 -2.53
CA VAL A 895 -9.73 -7.42 -3.86
C VAL A 895 -8.57 -7.04 -4.79
N ALA A 896 -8.22 -5.76 -4.83
CA ALA A 896 -7.11 -5.28 -5.66
C ALA A 896 -5.75 -5.85 -5.20
N LEU A 897 -5.49 -5.89 -3.89
CA LEU A 897 -4.27 -6.45 -3.31
C LEU A 897 -4.13 -7.94 -3.62
N ALA A 898 -5.22 -8.71 -3.50
CA ALA A 898 -5.23 -10.12 -3.83
C ALA A 898 -5.00 -10.34 -5.34
N ALA A 899 -5.65 -9.57 -6.20
CA ALA A 899 -5.44 -9.64 -7.65
C ALA A 899 -3.98 -9.30 -8.03
N LEU A 900 -3.40 -8.29 -7.43
CA LEU A 900 -1.97 -7.95 -7.60
C LEU A 900 -1.06 -9.05 -7.03
N GLY A 901 -1.42 -9.67 -5.90
CA GLY A 901 -0.71 -10.81 -5.32
C GLY A 901 -0.69 -12.03 -6.24
N VAL A 902 -1.82 -12.32 -6.90
CA VAL A 902 -1.92 -13.38 -7.93
C VAL A 902 -1.07 -13.02 -9.14
N LEU A 903 -1.18 -11.79 -9.60
CA LEU A 903 -0.45 -11.26 -10.76
C LEU A 903 1.07 -11.29 -10.57
N ASP A 904 1.54 -11.06 -9.34
CA ASP A 904 2.95 -11.07 -8.95
C ASP A 904 3.46 -12.48 -8.59
N GLY A 905 2.59 -13.51 -8.66
CA GLY A 905 2.94 -14.88 -8.30
C GLY A 905 3.14 -15.13 -6.80
N ARG A 906 2.76 -14.18 -5.94
CA ARG A 906 2.82 -14.32 -4.47
C ARG A 906 1.73 -15.25 -3.94
N ILE A 907 0.60 -15.34 -4.63
CA ILE A 907 -0.51 -16.24 -4.32
C ILE A 907 -0.46 -17.42 -5.28
N GLY A 908 0.00 -18.57 -4.78
CA GLY A 908 0.28 -19.76 -5.60
C GLY A 908 -0.79 -20.85 -5.56
N VAL A 909 -1.81 -20.75 -4.70
CA VAL A 909 -2.90 -21.74 -4.56
C VAL A 909 -3.76 -21.84 -5.83
N ARG A 910 -4.42 -22.97 -6.02
CA ARG A 910 -5.26 -23.24 -7.21
C ARG A 910 -6.60 -23.86 -6.79
N GLY A 911 -7.57 -23.84 -7.72
CA GLY A 911 -8.92 -24.27 -7.46
C GLY A 911 -9.80 -23.14 -6.90
N VAL A 912 -10.92 -23.49 -6.29
CA VAL A 912 -11.80 -22.54 -5.58
C VAL A 912 -11.29 -22.35 -4.16
N GLN A 913 -10.87 -21.16 -3.84
CA GLN A 913 -10.26 -20.82 -2.55
C GLN A 913 -10.95 -19.62 -1.91
N GLY A 914 -10.93 -19.60 -0.56
CA GLY A 914 -11.24 -18.42 0.25
C GLY A 914 -9.94 -17.77 0.79
N ALA A 915 -10.12 -16.82 1.69
CA ALA A 915 -9.02 -16.05 2.29
C ALA A 915 -8.32 -16.76 3.47
N THR A 916 -8.33 -18.10 3.52
CA THR A 916 -7.85 -18.87 4.68
C THR A 916 -6.41 -19.38 4.55
N ASP A 917 -5.80 -19.27 3.38
CA ASP A 917 -4.41 -19.68 3.13
C ASP A 917 -3.42 -18.55 3.46
N GLY A 918 -2.30 -18.89 4.12
CA GLY A 918 -1.27 -17.92 4.52
C GLY A 918 -0.68 -17.10 3.37
N SER A 919 -0.57 -17.70 2.18
CA SER A 919 -0.11 -17.01 0.97
C SER A 919 -1.12 -15.99 0.46
N VAL A 920 -2.40 -16.09 0.87
CA VAL A 920 -3.47 -15.15 0.54
C VAL A 920 -3.59 -14.08 1.61
N TYR A 921 -3.84 -14.46 2.87
CA TYR A 921 -4.12 -13.48 3.92
C TYR A 921 -2.90 -12.63 4.31
N GLY A 922 -1.70 -13.17 4.24
CA GLY A 922 -0.47 -12.43 4.59
C GLY A 922 -0.31 -11.16 3.74
N PRO A 923 -0.14 -11.27 2.41
CA PRO A 923 0.02 -10.11 1.52
C PRO A 923 -1.17 -9.13 1.53
N VAL A 924 -2.40 -9.65 1.73
CA VAL A 924 -3.60 -8.80 1.79
C VAL A 924 -3.59 -7.95 3.05
N LEU A 925 -3.34 -8.54 4.23
CA LEU A 925 -3.29 -7.80 5.50
C LEU A 925 -2.13 -6.79 5.52
N GLU A 926 -0.94 -7.18 5.05
CA GLU A 926 0.20 -6.28 4.92
C GLU A 926 -0.15 -5.05 4.05
N GLY A 927 -0.73 -5.28 2.90
CA GLY A 927 -1.12 -4.20 2.00
C GLY A 927 -2.25 -3.31 2.54
N LEU A 928 -3.15 -3.85 3.37
CA LEU A 928 -4.18 -3.09 4.08
C LEU A 928 -3.58 -2.22 5.18
N GLU A 929 -2.66 -2.76 5.99
CA GLU A 929 -1.96 -2.03 7.04
C GLU A 929 -1.16 -0.86 6.45
N GLU A 930 -0.51 -1.04 5.31
CA GLU A 930 0.18 0.03 4.56
C GLU A 930 -0.73 1.20 4.20
N ARG A 931 -2.02 0.94 4.05
CA ARG A 931 -3.06 1.92 3.69
C ARG A 931 -3.87 2.40 4.89
N GLY A 932 -3.39 2.11 6.11
CA GLY A 932 -4.02 2.53 7.35
C GLY A 932 -5.30 1.76 7.69
N ILE A 933 -5.47 0.56 7.14
CA ILE A 933 -6.58 -0.37 7.44
C ILE A 933 -5.98 -1.58 8.15
N GLY A 934 -5.53 -1.40 9.38
CA GLY A 934 -4.90 -2.43 10.20
C GLY A 934 -5.77 -2.83 11.38
N MET A 935 -5.69 -4.11 11.76
CA MET A 935 -6.31 -4.60 12.99
C MET A 935 -5.51 -4.12 14.22
N LYS A 936 -6.22 -3.76 15.29
CA LYS A 936 -5.63 -3.50 16.61
C LYS A 936 -5.79 -4.74 17.46
N GLU A 937 -4.70 -5.31 17.90
CA GLU A 937 -4.68 -6.57 18.61
C GLU A 937 -4.30 -6.36 20.08
N THR A 938 -4.99 -7.05 20.99
CA THR A 938 -4.71 -7.06 22.43
C THR A 938 -4.85 -8.47 22.99
N VAL A 939 -4.04 -8.79 24.00
CA VAL A 939 -4.08 -10.07 24.71
C VAL A 939 -4.22 -9.80 26.20
N GLU A 940 -5.22 -10.40 26.82
CA GLU A 940 -5.49 -10.27 28.26
C GLU A 940 -5.49 -11.66 28.90
N ARG A 941 -4.90 -11.78 30.09
CA ARG A 941 -5.09 -12.99 30.92
C ARG A 941 -6.46 -12.97 31.56
N VAL A 942 -7.17 -14.08 31.51
CA VAL A 942 -8.42 -14.24 32.24
C VAL A 942 -8.08 -14.66 33.66
N PRO A 943 -8.52 -13.94 34.74
CA PRO A 943 -8.29 -14.34 36.11
C PRO A 943 -8.91 -15.70 36.42
N GLU A 944 -8.35 -16.48 37.38
CA GLU A 944 -8.95 -17.72 37.88
C GLU A 944 -10.35 -17.43 38.46
N GLY A 945 -11.39 -18.09 37.89
CA GLY A 945 -12.79 -17.81 38.23
C GLY A 945 -13.39 -16.60 37.50
N GLY A 946 -12.62 -15.95 36.67
CA GLY A 946 -13.03 -14.81 35.83
C GLY A 946 -13.87 -15.25 34.63
N ASP A 947 -14.93 -14.57 34.48
CA ASP A 947 -16.19 -14.88 33.88
C ASP A 947 -16.25 -15.21 32.39
N LYS A 948 -17.38 -15.87 32.11
CA LYS A 948 -18.04 -16.03 30.76
C LYS A 948 -17.95 -14.72 29.96
N HIS A 949 -17.95 -14.84 28.66
CA HIS A 949 -18.04 -13.68 27.79
C HIS A 949 -19.17 -12.75 28.24
N ALA A 950 -18.93 -11.47 28.46
CA ALA A 950 -19.96 -10.49 28.85
C ALA A 950 -21.18 -10.50 27.91
N ILE A 951 -20.95 -10.85 26.63
CA ILE A 951 -21.96 -11.01 25.59
C ILE A 951 -22.86 -12.24 25.90
N LEU A 952 -22.30 -13.31 26.51
CA LEU A 952 -23.00 -14.56 26.76
C LEU A 952 -23.97 -14.44 27.94
N ASP A 953 -23.64 -13.65 28.96
CA ASP A 953 -24.49 -13.49 30.14
C ASP A 953 -25.86 -12.88 29.76
N VAL A 954 -25.86 -11.89 28.87
CA VAL A 954 -27.08 -11.23 28.39
C VAL A 954 -27.95 -12.20 27.57
N PHE A 955 -27.34 -13.04 26.74
CA PHE A 955 -28.08 -14.02 25.93
C PHE A 955 -28.66 -15.15 26.79
N THR A 956 -27.84 -15.70 27.67
CA THR A 956 -28.20 -16.81 28.57
C THR A 956 -29.28 -16.38 29.56
N GLU A 957 -29.22 -15.16 30.09
CA GLU A 957 -30.24 -14.62 31.00
C GLU A 957 -31.57 -14.40 30.26
N ARG A 958 -31.55 -13.93 29.01
CA ARG A 958 -32.78 -13.82 28.17
C ARG A 958 -33.41 -15.19 27.90
N GLN A 959 -32.63 -16.21 27.59
CA GLN A 959 -33.12 -17.58 27.41
C GLN A 959 -33.75 -18.11 28.71
N ARG A 960 -33.10 -17.96 29.85
CA ARG A 960 -33.67 -18.33 31.17
C ARG A 960 -34.97 -17.60 31.47
N LEU A 961 -35.07 -16.33 31.11
CA LEU A 961 -36.32 -15.55 31.30
C LEU A 961 -37.44 -15.99 30.37
N LYS A 962 -37.12 -16.41 29.12
CA LYS A 962 -38.10 -17.01 28.20
C LYS A 962 -38.63 -18.37 28.69
N GLU A 963 -37.75 -19.24 29.17
CA GLU A 963 -38.12 -20.53 29.74
C GLU A 963 -38.97 -20.39 31.01
N LYS A 964 -38.66 -19.41 31.85
CA LYS A 964 -39.48 -19.10 33.02
C LYS A 964 -40.86 -18.56 32.64
N LYS A 965 -40.98 -17.82 31.53
CA LYS A 965 -42.28 -17.36 31.04
C LYS A 965 -43.07 -18.47 30.34
N GLY A 966 -42.39 -19.36 29.59
CA GLY A 966 -43.05 -20.54 28.96
C GLY A 966 -43.50 -21.63 29.92
N ARG A 967 -42.95 -21.69 31.15
CA ARG A 967 -43.41 -22.59 32.23
C ARG A 967 -44.58 -22.03 33.08
N ARG A 968 -45.02 -20.80 32.79
CA ARG A 968 -46.12 -20.11 33.49
C ARG A 968 -47.37 -19.97 32.61
N VAL A 969 -47.46 -20.64 31.47
CA VAL A 969 -48.69 -20.75 30.60
C VAL A 969 -49.21 -22.18 30.61
#